data_fcc0cc823b4e8d8c68902336b5713618
#
_entry.id   fcc0cc823b4e8d8c68902336b5713618
#
_cell.length_a   1.000
_cell.length_b   1.000
_cell.length_c   1.000
_cell.angle_alpha   90.00
_cell.angle_beta   90.00
_cell.angle_gamma   90.00
#
_symmetry.space_group_name_H-M   'P 1'
#
loop_
_entity.id
_entity.type
_entity.pdbx_description
1 polymer ?
#
loop_
_entity_poly.entity_id
_entity_poly.type
_entity_poly.pdbx_seq_one_letter_code
_entity_poly.pdbx_strand_id
1 'polypeptide(L)'
;MPLYSYFRLEFVFLNTIRCVQNGLILRRFSEEYTHPKKMSAPGGLLNFLEKKKVTGAGELHTHQTLPPSPAKFFIGDDDLQEFYELYHEYVATWNNKIPLVESPHPALGLCKVDLDFLYEPGTATNLHTREQIVKFSTEYVKTLKTFLDSPDPVEVYIMEKKLPVKKEKGMGGGVHIMVPAMRTNKYIEMAVRDIMLTKMSTIFETLPLKEKEWSKVYDKAVAQRSSGLIMYGAAKPGGLPYLIAYRVLVTGDEATVDETPIPFTVDLLRKLDIRERDPTNETPMTEEGKKQYGDLPDTTLENVRISGGRAIAPVRGRPAERRLPGSRESSPNNVVIRPLSHEEIHNIREHVGNLAEHRTTDYNEWIEVGMCLKNIHPELYDEFEEFSRRSDQFNARECIAKWNSFGFRNHGQKIGMGSLFYWSKTDNFEEYKKIEERNVLRKIDASKGGAEYDVASVVHSKFRDEYKCVNFGKNVWYRYVGHVWIELDKGVQLQQELSVTIWKMYIQRAGYYGQKLVDGEACQAKDPNACGCSYCSDMIMQQQLFKVATQLKKTAFKANVMRECQELFLDEQFTKKIDENRTLLACANGVFDMDKCEFRDGRQEDYVSFSTNLEYDKGRSYKDFKEWKEIDDFLHKIFPIKRVRDYQIRHLARCLNGHGNQKFHTWTGVGSNGKSMLICLMESALGDYACKVPISLLTQGRGKSGGASPEVVRLKGRRFVTMQEPDESVPLNTGLMKELTSSEKIITRDLYAGSKSMVEFELQAKLHLACNDKPKINTNDQGTWRRFVVINFISKFIAEPKGPNEYKMDMMIERKVKSEEWGRCFLAFLIQTYKAHANEELVPPAEILEYTNEYREESNAIMKFINEYTRVAVDGEEVVPVRRPTLTDKFKQWWETNRGTRDWSIQGMLKEIETKYGKYTYGGWTTFQIRNDVD
;
A
#
# COMPACT_ATOMS: atom_id res chain seq x y z
N MET A 1 -46.63 30.49 -3.28
CA MET A 1 -46.20 31.83 -2.90
C MET A 1 -47.06 32.33 -1.75
N PRO A 2 -46.54 32.99 -0.72
CA PRO A 2 -45.17 33.03 -0.16
C PRO A 2 -45.18 32.62 1.32
N LEU A 3 -44.17 31.94 1.78
CA LEU A 3 -43.86 31.74 3.24
C LEU A 3 -42.41 31.31 3.37
N TYR A 4 -41.46 32.28 3.17
CA TYR A 4 -40.06 32.14 3.51
C TYR A 4 -39.43 33.52 3.77
N SER A 5 -39.78 34.12 4.93
CA SER A 5 -39.04 35.28 5.43
C SER A 5 -39.44 35.65 6.86
N TYR A 6 -39.24 34.71 7.84
CA TYR A 6 -39.40 35.07 9.25
C TYR A 6 -38.58 34.09 10.17
N PHE A 7 -37.32 33.87 9.86
CA PHE A 7 -36.46 33.11 10.79
C PHE A 7 -34.98 33.55 10.70
N ARG A 8 -34.74 34.86 10.80
CA ARG A 8 -33.33 35.37 10.83
C ARG A 8 -33.08 36.51 11.83
N LEU A 9 -33.94 36.72 12.81
CA LEU A 9 -33.80 37.84 13.76
C LEU A 9 -33.84 37.46 15.26
N GLU A 10 -34.01 36.17 15.61
CA GLU A 10 -34.00 35.79 17.03
C GLU A 10 -32.73 35.12 17.54
N PHE A 11 -31.70 34.90 16.68
CA PHE A 11 -30.48 34.23 17.08
C PHE A 11 -29.32 35.16 17.50
N VAL A 12 -29.51 36.45 17.47
CA VAL A 12 -28.52 37.46 17.87
C VAL A 12 -28.75 37.99 19.28
N PHE A 13 -29.93 37.83 19.90
CA PHE A 13 -30.23 38.44 21.19
C PHE A 13 -30.09 37.51 22.41
N LEU A 14 -29.82 36.22 22.23
CA LEU A 14 -29.66 35.25 23.33
C LEU A 14 -28.19 34.96 23.72
N ASN A 15 -27.24 35.47 22.97
CA ASN A 15 -25.81 35.30 23.28
C ASN A 15 -25.19 36.47 24.07
N THR A 16 -25.95 37.56 24.33
CA THR A 16 -25.41 38.73 25.01
C THR A 16 -25.77 38.77 26.53
N ILE A 17 -26.67 37.93 27.00
CA ILE A 17 -27.12 37.91 28.40
C ILE A 17 -26.45 36.81 29.25
N ARG A 18 -25.69 35.87 28.63
CA ARG A 18 -24.96 34.84 29.41
C ARG A 18 -23.51 35.16 29.74
N CYS A 19 -23.00 36.30 29.34
CA CYS A 19 -21.62 36.74 29.67
C CYS A 19 -21.48 37.57 30.94
N VAL A 20 -22.54 37.88 31.68
CA VAL A 20 -22.47 38.78 32.83
C VAL A 20 -22.55 38.04 34.18
N GLN A 21 -22.85 36.75 34.22
CA GLN A 21 -22.95 36.00 35.51
C GLN A 21 -21.74 35.11 35.84
N ASN A 22 -20.70 35.01 35.00
CA ASN A 22 -19.47 34.28 35.35
C ASN A 22 -18.25 35.18 35.65
N GLY A 23 -18.47 36.44 35.88
CA GLY A 23 -17.39 37.42 36.13
C GLY A 23 -16.91 37.56 37.58
N LEU A 24 -17.32 36.66 38.49
CA LEU A 24 -17.06 36.84 39.94
C LEU A 24 -16.22 35.74 40.59
N ILE A 25 -15.66 34.78 39.85
CA ILE A 25 -14.79 33.72 40.44
C ILE A 25 -13.33 33.81 39.98
N LEU A 26 -12.96 34.75 39.10
CA LEU A 26 -11.58 34.90 38.60
C LEU A 26 -10.77 36.05 39.25
N ARG A 27 -11.14 36.52 40.46
CA ARG A 27 -10.39 37.58 41.14
C ARG A 27 -9.76 37.16 42.47
N ARG A 28 -9.27 35.94 42.62
CA ARG A 28 -8.55 35.52 43.84
C ARG A 28 -7.36 34.60 43.63
N PHE A 29 -6.70 34.67 42.50
CA PHE A 29 -5.37 34.05 42.29
C PHE A 29 -4.48 34.95 41.44
N SER A 30 -4.13 36.11 41.97
CA SER A 30 -3.04 36.92 41.45
C SER A 30 -2.26 37.44 42.65
N GLU A 31 -1.39 36.65 43.20
CA GLU A 31 -0.25 37.08 44.02
C GLU A 31 0.65 35.86 44.24
N GLU A 32 1.82 35.92 43.66
CA GLU A 32 3.02 35.10 43.75
C GLU A 32 3.37 34.37 42.42
N TYR A 33 3.96 35.16 41.53
CA TYR A 33 5.13 34.76 40.75
C TYR A 33 5.69 35.96 39.99
N THR A 34 6.75 36.50 40.54
CA THR A 34 7.56 37.54 39.89
C THR A 34 8.59 36.89 38.98
N HIS A 35 8.38 36.98 37.68
CA HIS A 35 9.34 37.35 36.65
C HIS A 35 8.66 37.26 35.27
N PRO A 36 8.68 38.30 34.43
CA PRO A 36 8.02 38.26 33.13
C PRO A 36 8.95 37.61 32.10
N LYS A 37 8.77 36.29 31.85
CA LYS A 37 9.16 35.71 30.55
C LYS A 37 8.21 36.29 29.51
N LYS A 38 8.75 36.78 28.39
CA LYS A 38 7.98 37.27 27.23
C LYS A 38 6.91 36.22 26.88
N MET A 39 5.62 36.55 27.01
CA MET A 39 4.51 35.76 26.56
C MET A 39 4.66 35.53 25.06
N SER A 40 4.69 34.27 24.64
CA SER A 40 4.66 33.91 23.23
C SER A 40 3.27 34.17 22.65
N ALA A 41 3.20 34.61 21.38
CA ALA A 41 1.91 34.83 20.73
C ALA A 41 1.15 33.49 20.59
N PRO A 42 -0.22 33.50 20.39
CA PRO A 42 -1.03 32.27 20.24
C PRO A 42 -0.52 31.26 19.18
N GLY A 43 0.39 31.69 18.31
CA GLY A 43 1.06 30.85 17.31
C GLY A 43 2.26 30.03 17.79
N GLY A 44 2.68 30.13 19.05
CA GLY A 44 3.88 29.45 19.56
C GLY A 44 3.85 27.93 19.35
N LEU A 45 2.81 27.24 19.83
CA LEU A 45 2.63 25.81 19.66
C LEU A 45 2.49 25.41 18.17
N LEU A 46 1.70 26.15 17.41
CA LEU A 46 1.46 25.83 15.99
C LEU A 46 2.75 25.98 15.17
N ASN A 47 3.55 27.01 15.44
CA ASN A 47 4.84 27.21 14.78
C ASN A 47 5.85 26.13 15.21
N PHE A 48 5.84 25.69 16.47
CA PHE A 48 6.64 24.57 16.93
C PHE A 48 6.25 23.28 16.20
N LEU A 49 4.96 22.95 16.16
CA LEU A 49 4.46 21.75 15.49
C LEU A 49 4.77 21.77 13.98
N GLU A 50 4.66 22.91 13.30
CA GLU A 50 5.02 22.99 11.88
C GLU A 50 6.50 22.68 11.62
N LYS A 51 7.40 23.09 12.53
CA LYS A 51 8.83 22.73 12.47
C LYS A 51 9.11 21.25 12.71
N LYS A 52 8.23 20.58 13.49
CA LYS A 52 8.35 19.14 13.84
C LYS A 52 7.52 18.23 12.95
N LYS A 53 6.92 18.77 11.92
CA LYS A 53 6.06 18.06 10.97
C LYS A 53 6.82 17.03 10.17
N VAL A 54 6.24 15.85 10.07
CA VAL A 54 6.75 14.71 9.32
C VAL A 54 5.94 14.58 8.04
N THR A 55 6.61 14.58 6.89
CA THR A 55 5.97 14.56 5.57
C THR A 55 6.17 13.27 4.80
N GLY A 56 7.12 12.43 5.20
CA GLY A 56 7.42 11.15 4.57
C GLY A 56 6.42 10.04 4.93
N ALA A 57 5.98 9.30 3.94
CA ALA A 57 5.14 8.12 4.18
C ALA A 57 5.95 7.05 4.93
N GLY A 58 5.50 6.69 6.14
CA GLY A 58 6.16 5.68 6.98
C GLY A 58 7.23 6.23 7.94
N GLU A 59 7.43 7.55 8.01
CA GLU A 59 8.29 8.15 9.03
C GLU A 59 7.68 8.03 10.43
N LEU A 60 8.56 7.82 11.40
CA LEU A 60 8.16 7.71 12.79
C LEU A 60 7.56 9.05 13.26
N HIS A 61 6.42 8.98 13.93
CA HIS A 61 5.79 10.16 14.54
C HIS A 61 5.38 9.86 15.97
N THR A 62 5.45 10.87 16.82
CA THR A 62 5.08 10.80 18.23
C THR A 62 3.70 11.37 18.48
N HIS A 63 3.29 12.35 17.69
CA HIS A 63 2.01 13.04 17.82
C HIS A 63 1.35 13.21 16.44
N GLN A 64 0.03 13.35 16.43
CA GLN A 64 -0.73 13.63 15.22
C GLN A 64 -2.00 14.42 15.50
N THR A 65 -2.44 15.24 14.55
CA THR A 65 -3.76 15.88 14.61
C THR A 65 -4.80 15.04 13.89
N LEU A 66 -6.06 15.16 14.33
CA LEU A 66 -7.21 14.51 13.69
C LEU A 66 -7.77 15.38 12.53
N PRO A 67 -8.55 14.80 11.58
CA PRO A 67 -9.26 15.57 10.57
C PRO A 67 -10.08 16.71 11.17
N PRO A 68 -10.28 17.87 10.48
CA PRO A 68 -10.12 18.06 9.02
C PRO A 68 -8.69 18.37 8.55
N SER A 69 -7.75 18.62 9.42
CA SER A 69 -6.36 18.96 9.07
C SER A 69 -5.38 17.96 9.70
N PRO A 70 -5.33 16.72 9.23
CA PRO A 70 -4.44 15.71 9.80
C PRO A 70 -2.98 16.04 9.45
N ALA A 71 -2.14 16.05 10.46
CA ALA A 71 -0.70 16.21 10.33
C ALA A 71 0.00 15.30 11.36
N LYS A 72 1.21 14.88 11.05
CA LYS A 72 2.05 14.05 11.92
C LYS A 72 3.27 14.84 12.35
N PHE A 73 3.68 14.64 13.60
CA PHE A 73 4.80 15.38 14.19
C PHE A 73 5.73 14.40 14.91
N PHE A 74 7.02 14.61 14.77
CA PHE A 74 8.02 13.93 15.57
C PHE A 74 8.59 14.90 16.58
N ILE A 75 8.26 14.67 17.87
CA ILE A 75 8.76 15.44 19.01
C ILE A 75 9.75 14.52 19.72
N GLY A 76 11.02 14.86 19.61
CA GLY A 76 12.11 14.12 20.25
C GLY A 76 12.21 14.45 21.75
N ASP A 77 13.01 13.68 22.47
CA ASP A 77 13.14 13.82 23.93
C ASP A 77 13.71 15.21 24.32
N ASP A 78 14.62 15.76 23.54
CA ASP A 78 15.18 17.09 23.74
C ASP A 78 14.15 18.22 23.56
N ASP A 79 13.08 17.96 22.83
CA ASP A 79 12.03 18.94 22.50
C ASP A 79 10.82 18.88 23.42
N LEU A 80 10.72 17.83 24.24
CA LEU A 80 9.52 17.57 25.05
C LEU A 80 9.22 18.67 26.08
N GLN A 81 10.24 19.23 26.69
CA GLN A 81 10.06 20.31 27.67
C GLN A 81 9.40 21.52 27.02
N GLU A 82 9.96 21.98 25.88
CA GLU A 82 9.42 23.11 25.12
C GLU A 82 8.01 22.79 24.61
N PHE A 83 7.78 21.56 24.16
CA PHE A 83 6.47 21.11 23.69
C PHE A 83 5.41 21.21 24.78
N TYR A 84 5.66 20.66 25.99
CA TYR A 84 4.69 20.69 27.09
C TYR A 84 4.44 22.10 27.59
N GLU A 85 5.45 22.97 27.64
CA GLU A 85 5.29 24.36 28.02
C GLU A 85 4.39 25.09 27.01
N LEU A 86 4.64 24.95 25.71
CA LEU A 86 3.83 25.54 24.63
C LEU A 86 2.41 24.95 24.58
N TYR A 87 2.28 23.65 24.82
CA TYR A 87 0.97 22.99 24.85
C TYR A 87 0.15 23.44 26.05
N HIS A 88 0.76 23.51 27.22
CA HIS A 88 0.15 24.05 28.43
C HIS A 88 -0.33 25.50 28.22
N GLU A 89 0.54 26.35 27.70
CA GLU A 89 0.19 27.75 27.39
C GLU A 89 -1.00 27.81 26.40
N TYR A 90 -0.97 27.04 25.37
CA TYR A 90 -2.01 27.01 24.32
C TYR A 90 -3.37 26.57 24.88
N VAL A 91 -3.41 25.55 25.71
CA VAL A 91 -4.66 24.99 26.26
C VAL A 91 -5.14 25.78 27.47
N ALA A 92 -4.25 26.06 28.43
CA ALA A 92 -4.62 26.67 29.72
C ALA A 92 -4.79 28.18 29.61
N THR A 93 -3.89 28.87 28.93
CA THR A 93 -3.89 30.35 28.88
C THR A 93 -4.83 30.88 27.84
N TRP A 94 -4.79 30.27 26.63
CA TRP A 94 -5.57 30.71 25.46
C TRP A 94 -6.91 30.00 25.35
N ASN A 95 -7.20 29.00 26.19
CA ASN A 95 -8.39 28.14 26.12
C ASN A 95 -8.66 27.60 24.69
N ASN A 96 -7.60 27.39 23.94
CA ASN A 96 -7.68 26.88 22.57
C ASN A 96 -7.82 25.36 22.57
N LYS A 97 -8.54 24.83 21.57
CA LYS A 97 -8.74 23.39 21.39
C LYS A 97 -7.97 22.92 20.17
N ILE A 98 -7.09 21.95 20.36
CA ILE A 98 -6.37 21.31 19.29
C ILE A 98 -6.70 19.80 19.31
N PRO A 99 -7.01 19.15 18.18
CA PRO A 99 -7.31 17.71 18.13
C PRO A 99 -6.01 16.89 18.12
N LEU A 100 -5.16 17.05 19.13
CA LEU A 100 -3.85 16.42 19.20
C LEU A 100 -3.94 15.07 19.89
N VAL A 101 -3.39 14.06 19.24
CA VAL A 101 -3.34 12.67 19.67
C VAL A 101 -1.89 12.29 19.86
N GLU A 102 -1.57 11.71 20.99
CA GLU A 102 -0.28 11.11 21.26
C GLU A 102 -0.25 9.66 20.78
N SER A 103 0.78 9.29 20.03
CA SER A 103 0.97 7.92 19.54
C SER A 103 1.75 7.11 20.59
N PRO A 104 1.28 5.93 21.01
CA PRO A 104 1.95 5.16 22.03
C PRO A 104 3.31 4.64 21.57
N HIS A 105 4.24 4.45 22.49
CA HIS A 105 5.46 3.73 22.19
C HIS A 105 5.14 2.23 22.00
N PRO A 106 5.69 1.56 20.97
CA PRO A 106 5.33 0.18 20.67
C PRO A 106 5.75 -0.83 21.75
N ALA A 107 6.83 -0.56 22.50
CA ALA A 107 7.33 -1.45 23.53
C ALA A 107 6.73 -1.17 24.90
N LEU A 108 6.92 0.03 25.42
CA LEU A 108 6.64 0.39 26.81
C LEU A 108 5.76 1.65 26.89
N GLY A 109 4.91 1.74 27.90
CA GLY A 109 4.10 2.90 28.21
C GLY A 109 3.21 2.68 29.44
N LEU A 110 2.55 3.72 29.92
CA LEU A 110 1.67 3.61 31.08
C LEU A 110 0.45 2.72 30.80
N CYS A 111 -0.05 2.08 31.85
CA CYS A 111 -1.28 1.29 31.79
C CYS A 111 -2.50 2.23 31.66
N LYS A 112 -3.37 1.94 30.68
CA LYS A 112 -4.50 2.81 30.32
C LYS A 112 -5.67 2.04 29.74
N VAL A 113 -6.85 2.64 29.86
CA VAL A 113 -8.11 2.11 29.32
C VAL A 113 -8.85 3.24 28.60
N ASP A 114 -9.49 2.90 27.48
CA ASP A 114 -10.50 3.74 26.82
C ASP A 114 -11.81 2.97 26.78
N LEU A 115 -12.83 3.48 27.49
CA LEU A 115 -14.20 2.96 27.51
C LEU A 115 -15.10 3.85 26.68
N ASP A 116 -15.57 3.34 25.54
CA ASP A 116 -16.45 4.03 24.60
C ASP A 116 -17.89 3.53 24.74
N PHE A 117 -18.67 4.14 25.60
CA PHE A 117 -20.09 3.81 25.79
C PHE A 117 -20.94 4.37 24.64
N LEU A 118 -21.92 3.62 24.17
CA LEU A 118 -22.91 4.05 23.18
C LEU A 118 -24.31 3.98 23.80
N TYR A 119 -24.92 5.14 24.00
CA TYR A 119 -26.28 5.30 24.56
C TYR A 119 -27.29 5.52 23.44
N GLU A 120 -28.59 5.41 23.76
CA GLU A 120 -29.67 5.69 22.82
C GLU A 120 -29.65 7.17 22.35
N PRO A 121 -30.19 7.43 21.13
CA PRO A 121 -30.32 8.78 20.62
C PRO A 121 -31.15 9.66 21.55
N GLY A 122 -30.67 10.90 21.82
CA GLY A 122 -31.37 11.85 22.70
C GLY A 122 -30.91 11.80 24.16
N THR A 123 -30.01 10.89 24.55
CA THR A 123 -29.42 10.85 25.90
C THR A 123 -28.68 12.15 26.20
N ALA A 124 -29.12 12.90 27.21
CA ALA A 124 -28.61 14.24 27.54
C ALA A 124 -27.40 14.23 28.50
N THR A 125 -27.25 13.16 29.30
CA THR A 125 -26.20 13.01 30.33
C THR A 125 -25.53 11.66 30.20
N ASN A 126 -24.28 11.54 30.73
CA ASN A 126 -23.66 10.22 30.84
C ASN A 126 -24.49 9.32 31.76
N LEU A 127 -24.67 8.06 31.38
CA LEU A 127 -25.51 7.10 32.13
C LEU A 127 -24.69 6.16 33.00
N HIS A 128 -23.38 6.05 32.79
CA HIS A 128 -22.50 5.33 33.71
C HIS A 128 -22.38 6.11 35.05
N THR A 129 -22.34 5.36 36.13
CA THR A 129 -22.23 5.98 37.47
C THR A 129 -20.76 5.99 37.90
N ARG A 130 -20.44 6.88 38.83
CA ARG A 130 -19.12 6.95 39.47
C ARG A 130 -18.77 5.61 40.11
N GLU A 131 -19.70 5.00 40.84
CA GLU A 131 -19.49 3.72 41.51
C GLU A 131 -19.10 2.61 40.54
N GLN A 132 -19.70 2.59 39.33
CA GLN A 132 -19.34 1.63 38.28
C GLN A 132 -17.92 1.86 37.80
N ILE A 133 -17.50 3.11 37.58
CA ILE A 133 -16.15 3.42 37.13
C ILE A 133 -15.11 3.16 38.20
N VAL A 134 -15.41 3.48 39.50
CA VAL A 134 -14.55 3.16 40.64
C VAL A 134 -14.40 1.64 40.76
N LYS A 135 -15.49 0.87 40.68
CA LYS A 135 -15.47 -0.59 40.72
C LYS A 135 -14.63 -1.18 39.56
N PHE A 136 -14.82 -0.63 38.37
CA PHE A 136 -14.01 -1.04 37.21
C PHE A 136 -12.52 -0.75 37.43
N SER A 137 -12.18 0.45 37.90
CA SER A 137 -10.81 0.86 38.15
C SER A 137 -10.13 0.03 39.24
N THR A 138 -10.86 -0.33 40.28
CA THR A 138 -10.39 -1.20 41.38
C THR A 138 -10.08 -2.61 40.81
N GLU A 139 -11.02 -3.21 40.08
CA GLU A 139 -10.81 -4.52 39.44
C GLU A 139 -9.70 -4.50 38.40
N TYR A 140 -9.53 -3.37 37.69
CA TYR A 140 -8.46 -3.19 36.71
C TYR A 140 -7.10 -3.16 37.40
N VAL A 141 -6.93 -2.36 38.47
CA VAL A 141 -5.67 -2.32 39.24
C VAL A 141 -5.38 -3.67 39.91
N LYS A 142 -6.37 -4.34 40.47
CA LYS A 142 -6.20 -5.71 41.00
C LYS A 142 -5.69 -6.67 39.93
N THR A 143 -6.31 -6.63 38.75
CA THR A 143 -5.89 -7.47 37.63
C THR A 143 -4.49 -7.12 37.15
N LEU A 144 -4.12 -5.82 37.11
CA LEU A 144 -2.74 -5.42 36.79
C LEU A 144 -1.75 -5.95 37.85
N LYS A 145 -2.09 -5.91 39.14
CA LYS A 145 -1.23 -6.40 40.24
C LYS A 145 -1.02 -7.93 40.23
N THR A 146 -1.83 -8.70 39.50
CA THR A 146 -1.50 -10.11 39.32
C THR A 146 -0.28 -10.30 38.41
N PHE A 147 0.00 -9.33 37.54
CA PHE A 147 1.12 -9.37 36.60
C PHE A 147 2.28 -8.46 36.98
N LEU A 148 1.99 -7.32 37.65
CA LEU A 148 2.95 -6.22 37.86
C LEU A 148 3.10 -5.94 39.35
N ASP A 149 4.34 -5.85 39.83
CA ASP A 149 4.67 -5.50 41.19
C ASP A 149 4.70 -3.97 41.33
N SER A 150 3.71 -3.42 42.01
CA SER A 150 3.58 -1.98 42.25
C SER A 150 3.12 -1.73 43.69
N PRO A 151 3.74 -0.77 44.42
CA PRO A 151 3.37 -0.44 45.79
C PRO A 151 1.96 0.18 45.91
N ASP A 152 1.36 0.07 47.07
CA ASP A 152 0.11 0.74 47.41
C ASP A 152 0.38 2.13 48.03
N PRO A 153 -0.54 3.11 47.92
CA PRO A 153 -1.72 3.07 47.01
C PRO A 153 -1.38 3.32 45.55
N VAL A 154 -2.17 2.75 44.64
CA VAL A 154 -2.06 2.99 43.19
C VAL A 154 -3.01 4.13 42.81
N GLU A 155 -2.45 5.23 42.29
CA GLU A 155 -3.24 6.35 41.78
C GLU A 155 -3.80 6.06 40.37
N VAL A 156 -5.11 6.23 40.20
CA VAL A 156 -5.84 6.09 38.96
C VAL A 156 -6.51 7.40 38.60
N TYR A 157 -6.21 7.96 37.47
CA TYR A 157 -6.81 9.20 36.95
C TYR A 157 -7.99 8.88 36.05
N ILE A 158 -9.17 9.41 36.42
CA ILE A 158 -10.41 9.23 35.65
C ILE A 158 -10.68 10.49 34.85
N MET A 159 -10.70 10.38 33.53
CA MET A 159 -10.97 11.48 32.63
C MET A 159 -12.29 11.24 31.90
N GLU A 160 -13.19 12.19 31.97
CA GLU A 160 -14.52 12.09 31.38
C GLU A 160 -14.88 13.33 30.56
N LYS A 161 -15.74 13.14 29.58
CA LYS A 161 -16.44 14.25 28.94
C LYS A 161 -17.64 14.65 29.79
N LYS A 162 -17.84 15.95 29.97
CA LYS A 162 -18.97 16.45 30.77
C LYS A 162 -20.34 15.98 30.30
N LEU A 163 -20.50 15.78 28.98
CA LEU A 163 -21.74 15.37 28.35
C LEU A 163 -21.46 14.35 27.23
N PRO A 164 -22.41 13.44 26.93
CA PRO A 164 -22.28 12.57 25.80
C PRO A 164 -22.34 13.35 24.49
N VAL A 165 -21.60 12.87 23.49
CA VAL A 165 -21.45 13.52 22.17
C VAL A 165 -22.23 12.73 21.13
N LYS A 166 -22.94 13.41 20.23
CA LYS A 166 -23.68 12.78 19.13
C LYS A 166 -22.73 11.98 18.25
N LYS A 167 -22.98 10.68 18.12
CA LYS A 167 -22.35 9.76 17.16
C LYS A 167 -23.38 9.37 16.08
N GLU A 168 -22.96 8.74 15.01
CA GLU A 168 -23.85 8.31 13.91
C GLU A 168 -24.99 7.40 14.37
N LYS A 169 -24.71 6.50 15.33
CA LYS A 169 -25.65 5.48 15.82
C LYS A 169 -26.30 5.80 17.18
N GLY A 170 -26.01 6.93 17.83
CA GLY A 170 -26.52 7.25 19.16
C GLY A 170 -25.77 8.38 19.83
N MET A 171 -25.73 8.37 21.17
CA MET A 171 -24.95 9.31 21.97
C MET A 171 -23.74 8.60 22.58
N GLY A 172 -22.53 9.13 22.37
CA GLY A 172 -21.29 8.54 22.85
C GLY A 172 -20.80 9.14 24.16
N GLY A 173 -20.77 8.35 25.23
CA GLY A 173 -20.05 8.65 26.47
C GLY A 173 -18.67 8.00 26.39
N GLY A 174 -17.62 8.64 26.93
CA GLY A 174 -16.27 8.07 26.93
C GLY A 174 -15.54 8.36 28.24
N VAL A 175 -14.81 7.36 28.73
CA VAL A 175 -13.99 7.44 29.94
C VAL A 175 -12.59 6.95 29.64
N HIS A 176 -11.57 7.78 29.89
CA HIS A 176 -10.19 7.34 29.89
C HIS A 176 -9.73 7.10 31.33
N ILE A 177 -9.09 5.97 31.54
CA ILE A 177 -8.53 5.58 32.84
C ILE A 177 -7.03 5.46 32.66
N MET A 178 -6.26 6.20 33.47
CA MET A 178 -4.81 6.26 33.38
C MET A 178 -4.17 5.85 34.67
N VAL A 179 -3.17 4.96 34.64
CA VAL A 179 -2.44 4.46 35.84
C VAL A 179 -0.96 4.80 35.68
N PRO A 180 -0.53 6.04 35.95
CA PRO A 180 0.84 6.49 35.68
C PRO A 180 1.93 5.76 36.46
N ALA A 181 1.59 5.17 37.61
CA ALA A 181 2.53 4.40 38.44
C ALA A 181 2.90 3.03 37.84
N MET A 182 2.12 2.55 36.88
CA MET A 182 2.35 1.24 36.26
C MET A 182 2.64 1.41 34.75
N ARG A 183 3.80 0.91 34.31
CA ARG A 183 4.26 0.93 32.94
C ARG A 183 4.61 -0.48 32.50
N THR A 184 4.04 -0.90 31.37
CA THR A 184 4.23 -2.26 30.88
C THR A 184 4.16 -2.32 29.35
N ASN A 185 4.23 -3.51 28.79
CA ASN A 185 4.15 -3.77 27.36
C ASN A 185 2.70 -4.10 26.92
N LYS A 186 2.47 -4.13 25.61
CA LYS A 186 1.14 -4.38 25.01
C LYS A 186 0.57 -5.78 25.32
N TYR A 187 1.42 -6.78 25.59
CA TYR A 187 0.96 -8.16 25.83
C TYR A 187 0.28 -8.26 27.18
N ILE A 188 0.86 -7.64 28.21
CA ILE A 188 0.25 -7.55 29.54
C ILE A 188 -1.05 -6.74 29.48
N GLU A 189 -1.06 -5.56 28.81
CA GLU A 189 -2.30 -4.76 28.65
C GLU A 189 -3.41 -5.56 27.94
N MET A 190 -3.07 -6.36 26.92
CA MET A 190 -4.04 -7.22 26.24
C MET A 190 -4.56 -8.35 27.13
N ALA A 191 -3.67 -9.01 27.89
CA ALA A 191 -4.07 -10.07 28.82
C ALA A 191 -5.01 -9.52 29.92
N VAL A 192 -4.65 -8.38 30.51
CA VAL A 192 -5.50 -7.68 31.49
C VAL A 192 -6.84 -7.29 30.86
N ARG A 193 -6.86 -6.77 29.64
CA ARG A 193 -8.09 -6.46 28.92
C ARG A 193 -8.99 -7.70 28.78
N ASP A 194 -8.45 -8.83 28.34
CA ASP A 194 -9.23 -10.05 28.13
C ASP A 194 -9.83 -10.59 29.43
N ILE A 195 -9.11 -10.46 30.56
CA ILE A 195 -9.64 -10.78 31.89
C ILE A 195 -10.75 -9.77 32.28
N MET A 196 -10.53 -8.47 32.07
CA MET A 196 -11.51 -7.44 32.41
C MET A 196 -12.81 -7.58 31.61
N LEU A 197 -12.75 -8.00 30.34
CA LEU A 197 -13.95 -8.26 29.54
C LEU A 197 -14.90 -9.26 30.18
N THR A 198 -14.38 -10.25 30.90
CA THR A 198 -15.23 -11.24 31.64
C THR A 198 -15.96 -10.64 32.83
N LYS A 199 -15.42 -9.54 33.41
CA LYS A 199 -15.98 -8.87 34.59
C LYS A 199 -16.95 -7.72 34.24
N MET A 200 -16.88 -7.17 33.01
CA MET A 200 -17.62 -5.98 32.62
C MET A 200 -19.13 -6.14 32.68
N SER A 201 -19.67 -7.32 32.38
CA SER A 201 -21.11 -7.61 32.48
C SER A 201 -21.64 -7.45 33.91
N THR A 202 -20.85 -7.82 34.92
CA THR A 202 -21.21 -7.67 36.33
C THR A 202 -20.97 -6.26 36.87
N ILE A 203 -19.93 -5.58 36.38
CA ILE A 203 -19.62 -4.20 36.82
C ILE A 203 -20.66 -3.22 36.26
N PHE A 204 -21.07 -3.37 34.99
CA PHE A 204 -21.99 -2.49 34.29
C PHE A 204 -23.38 -3.11 34.07
N GLU A 205 -23.82 -4.02 34.93
CA GLU A 205 -25.09 -4.76 34.77
C GLU A 205 -26.31 -3.85 34.58
N THR A 206 -26.36 -2.73 35.33
CA THR A 206 -27.49 -1.79 35.30
C THR A 206 -27.35 -0.70 34.23
N LEU A 207 -26.23 -0.67 33.47
CA LEU A 207 -26.00 0.39 32.51
C LEU A 207 -26.80 0.16 31.22
N PRO A 208 -27.73 1.08 30.86
CA PRO A 208 -28.55 0.94 29.65
C PRO A 208 -27.77 1.36 28.40
N LEU A 209 -27.01 0.41 27.84
CA LEU A 209 -26.24 0.60 26.63
C LEU A 209 -27.02 0.13 25.40
N LYS A 210 -26.89 0.88 24.31
CA LYS A 210 -27.31 0.45 22.98
C LYS A 210 -26.42 -0.65 22.42
N GLU A 211 -25.11 -0.55 22.66
CA GLU A 211 -24.13 -1.59 22.31
C GLU A 211 -23.80 -2.39 23.58
N LYS A 212 -24.13 -3.67 23.60
CA LYS A 212 -23.92 -4.56 24.74
C LYS A 212 -22.71 -5.48 24.57
N GLU A 213 -21.98 -5.37 23.48
CA GLU A 213 -20.77 -6.14 23.24
C GLU A 213 -19.56 -5.44 23.91
N TRP A 214 -19.12 -5.95 25.04
CA TRP A 214 -18.07 -5.34 25.86
C TRP A 214 -16.74 -5.20 25.14
N SER A 215 -16.45 -6.08 24.18
CA SER A 215 -15.26 -5.99 23.32
C SER A 215 -15.21 -4.70 22.47
N LYS A 216 -16.37 -4.08 22.22
CA LYS A 216 -16.49 -2.79 21.52
C LYS A 216 -16.49 -1.60 22.46
N VAL A 217 -16.86 -1.81 23.73
CA VAL A 217 -16.84 -0.77 24.77
C VAL A 217 -15.40 -0.53 25.26
N TYR A 218 -14.66 -1.59 25.54
CA TYR A 218 -13.25 -1.50 25.91
C TYR A 218 -12.38 -1.51 24.65
N ASP A 219 -11.87 -0.35 24.24
CA ASP A 219 -11.14 -0.22 22.97
C ASP A 219 -9.88 -1.10 22.95
N LYS A 220 -9.91 -2.08 22.06
CA LYS A 220 -8.79 -3.01 21.81
C LYS A 220 -7.57 -2.28 21.25
N ALA A 221 -7.78 -1.30 20.38
CA ALA A 221 -6.67 -0.63 19.68
C ALA A 221 -5.80 0.19 20.63
N VAL A 222 -6.38 0.71 21.73
CA VAL A 222 -5.65 1.41 22.78
C VAL A 222 -4.83 0.42 23.61
N ALA A 223 -5.42 -0.71 24.05
CA ALA A 223 -4.70 -1.75 24.80
C ALA A 223 -3.59 -2.42 23.94
N GLN A 224 -3.85 -2.65 22.65
CA GLN A 224 -2.89 -3.22 21.70
C GLN A 224 -1.82 -2.21 21.26
N ARG A 225 -1.92 -0.93 21.65
CA ARG A 225 -1.04 0.18 21.24
C ARG A 225 -0.97 0.40 19.72
N SER A 226 -2.02 0.05 19.02
CA SER A 226 -2.15 0.28 17.58
C SER A 226 -2.82 1.61 17.24
N SER A 227 -3.46 2.28 18.22
CA SER A 227 -3.99 3.64 18.11
C SER A 227 -3.45 4.55 19.19
N GLY A 228 -3.35 5.86 18.89
CA GLY A 228 -3.00 6.87 19.85
C GLY A 228 -4.18 7.27 20.73
N LEU A 229 -3.88 7.90 21.86
CA LEU A 229 -4.86 8.47 22.77
C LEU A 229 -4.86 10.01 22.62
N ILE A 230 -6.05 10.61 22.67
CA ILE A 230 -6.15 12.08 22.65
C ILE A 230 -5.54 12.64 23.93
N MET A 231 -4.70 13.66 23.77
CA MET A 231 -3.98 14.26 24.90
C MET A 231 -4.94 14.91 25.90
N TYR A 232 -4.53 14.94 27.17
CA TYR A 232 -5.26 15.64 28.23
C TYR A 232 -5.49 17.11 27.86
N GLY A 233 -6.75 17.56 27.93
CA GLY A 233 -7.16 18.91 27.53
C GLY A 233 -7.42 19.09 26.04
N ALA A 234 -7.03 18.14 25.18
CA ALA A 234 -7.35 18.16 23.75
C ALA A 234 -8.80 17.71 23.49
N ALA A 235 -9.37 18.14 22.37
CA ALA A 235 -10.71 17.77 21.96
C ALA A 235 -10.76 17.35 20.49
N LYS A 236 -11.57 16.34 20.13
CA LYS A 236 -11.90 16.05 18.74
C LYS A 236 -12.63 17.25 18.12
N PRO A 237 -12.51 17.50 16.80
CA PRO A 237 -13.19 18.62 16.16
C PRO A 237 -14.70 18.62 16.47
N GLY A 238 -15.23 19.73 16.98
CA GLY A 238 -16.62 19.85 17.40
C GLY A 238 -17.01 19.09 18.68
N GLY A 239 -16.04 18.45 19.34
CA GLY A 239 -16.23 17.69 20.58
C GLY A 239 -15.85 18.43 21.85
N LEU A 240 -16.06 17.76 23.00
CA LEU A 240 -15.63 18.20 24.32
C LEU A 240 -14.28 17.52 24.67
N PRO A 241 -13.40 18.23 25.41
CA PRO A 241 -12.17 17.62 25.90
C PRO A 241 -12.44 16.57 26.98
N TYR A 242 -11.53 15.60 27.10
CA TYR A 242 -11.45 14.77 28.29
C TYR A 242 -10.74 15.55 29.39
N LEU A 243 -11.40 15.70 30.52
CA LEU A 243 -10.84 16.37 31.68
C LEU A 243 -10.85 15.40 32.87
N ILE A 244 -9.87 15.50 33.76
CA ILE A 244 -9.84 14.71 34.97
C ILE A 244 -11.07 15.11 35.83
N ALA A 245 -11.92 14.10 36.07
CA ALA A 245 -13.11 14.25 36.89
C ALA A 245 -12.77 14.03 38.37
N TYR A 246 -11.95 13.02 38.67
CA TYR A 246 -11.48 12.64 40.01
C TYR A 246 -10.32 11.66 39.93
N ARG A 247 -9.66 11.38 41.04
CA ARG A 247 -8.70 10.28 41.19
C ARG A 247 -9.31 9.17 42.04
N VAL A 248 -8.87 7.95 41.77
CA VAL A 248 -9.16 6.78 42.60
C VAL A 248 -7.84 6.26 43.16
N LEU A 249 -7.75 6.17 44.46
CA LEU A 249 -6.61 5.59 45.19
C LEU A 249 -6.97 4.16 45.55
N VAL A 250 -6.31 3.19 44.98
CA VAL A 250 -6.57 1.75 45.17
C VAL A 250 -5.51 1.18 46.11
N THR A 251 -5.95 0.60 47.25
CA THR A 251 -5.10 -0.07 48.23
C THR A 251 -5.67 -1.48 48.49
N GLY A 252 -5.00 -2.50 48.00
CA GLY A 252 -5.53 -3.87 48.08
C GLY A 252 -6.90 -4.00 47.40
N ASP A 253 -7.93 -4.31 48.21
CA ASP A 253 -9.33 -4.46 47.79
C ASP A 253 -10.17 -3.19 47.94
N GLU A 254 -9.63 -2.16 48.59
CA GLU A 254 -10.33 -0.93 48.87
C GLU A 254 -9.96 0.18 47.92
N ALA A 255 -10.91 1.06 47.63
CA ALA A 255 -10.71 2.23 46.80
C ALA A 255 -11.30 3.48 47.45
N THR A 256 -10.52 4.56 47.51
CA THR A 256 -10.98 5.86 47.96
C THR A 256 -10.99 6.84 46.79
N VAL A 257 -12.02 7.68 46.74
CA VAL A 257 -12.16 8.70 45.69
C VAL A 257 -11.62 10.03 46.21
N ASP A 258 -10.71 10.63 45.47
CA ASP A 258 -10.18 11.97 45.75
C ASP A 258 -10.68 12.94 44.66
N GLU A 259 -11.54 13.88 45.09
CA GLU A 259 -12.14 14.90 44.22
C GLU A 259 -11.36 16.22 44.24
N THR A 260 -10.20 16.28 44.92
CA THR A 260 -9.38 17.48 44.95
C THR A 260 -9.06 17.95 43.55
N PRO A 261 -9.39 19.19 43.17
CA PRO A 261 -9.11 19.71 41.84
C PRO A 261 -7.61 19.63 41.52
N ILE A 262 -7.29 19.02 40.41
CA ILE A 262 -5.92 18.87 39.97
C ILE A 262 -5.62 20.01 38.97
N PRO A 263 -4.63 20.87 39.28
CA PRO A 263 -4.27 21.96 38.40
C PRO A 263 -3.68 21.39 37.06
N PHE A 264 -4.03 22.02 35.96
CA PHE A 264 -3.45 21.70 34.67
C PHE A 264 -2.02 22.27 34.62
N THR A 265 -1.03 21.42 34.78
CA THR A 265 0.40 21.79 34.81
C THR A 265 1.22 21.01 33.82
N VAL A 266 2.43 21.50 33.52
CA VAL A 266 3.40 20.77 32.66
C VAL A 266 3.78 19.43 33.29
N ASP A 267 3.93 19.36 34.62
CA ASP A 267 4.26 18.11 35.31
C ASP A 267 3.14 17.09 35.23
N LEU A 268 1.88 17.55 35.26
CA LEU A 268 0.73 16.67 35.06
C LEU A 268 0.72 16.12 33.62
N LEU A 269 1.01 16.95 32.62
CA LEU A 269 1.11 16.50 31.23
C LEU A 269 2.18 15.42 31.06
N ARG A 270 3.34 15.57 31.68
CA ARG A 270 4.40 14.56 31.71
C ARG A 270 3.98 13.27 32.42
N LYS A 271 3.29 13.42 33.55
CA LYS A 271 2.80 12.26 34.33
C LYS A 271 1.81 11.41 33.51
N LEU A 272 1.02 12.05 32.67
CA LEU A 272 -0.01 11.43 31.84
C LEU A 272 0.47 11.04 30.42
N ASP A 273 1.76 11.27 30.10
CA ASP A 273 2.36 10.87 28.83
C ASP A 273 2.27 9.34 28.65
N ILE A 274 1.65 8.91 27.57
CA ILE A 274 1.44 7.47 27.28
C ILE A 274 2.67 6.78 26.70
N ARG A 275 3.74 7.53 26.42
CA ARG A 275 5.01 7.03 25.90
C ARG A 275 6.02 6.88 27.03
N GLU A 276 6.58 5.71 27.18
CA GLU A 276 7.75 5.53 28.05
C GLU A 276 9.01 5.41 27.16
N ARG A 277 10.02 6.14 27.51
CA ARG A 277 11.26 6.26 26.75
C ARG A 277 12.44 5.58 27.44
N ASP A 278 12.36 5.46 28.77
CA ASP A 278 13.37 4.80 29.59
C ASP A 278 12.92 3.38 29.95
N PRO A 279 13.61 2.35 29.49
CA PRO A 279 13.27 0.96 29.81
C PRO A 279 13.37 0.65 31.29
N THR A 280 14.14 1.41 32.06
CA THR A 280 14.28 1.20 33.51
C THR A 280 13.00 1.56 34.28
N ASN A 281 12.07 2.28 33.66
CA ASN A 281 10.76 2.61 34.22
C ASN A 281 9.69 1.52 34.01
N GLU A 282 10.04 0.38 33.39
CA GLU A 282 9.11 -0.76 33.32
C GLU A 282 8.80 -1.30 34.70
N THR A 283 7.51 -1.42 35.02
CA THR A 283 7.07 -1.98 36.29
C THR A 283 7.43 -3.47 36.35
N PRO A 284 8.17 -3.94 37.35
CA PRO A 284 8.58 -5.32 37.48
C PRO A 284 7.39 -6.29 37.44
N MET A 285 7.58 -7.44 36.83
CA MET A 285 6.56 -8.50 36.86
C MET A 285 6.61 -9.24 38.17
N THR A 286 5.43 -9.61 38.70
CA THR A 286 5.29 -10.54 39.82
C THR A 286 5.75 -11.94 39.43
N GLU A 287 6.07 -12.79 40.42
CA GLU A 287 6.42 -14.21 40.18
C GLU A 287 5.27 -14.99 39.50
N GLU A 288 4.01 -14.66 39.84
CA GLU A 288 2.84 -15.22 39.16
C GLU A 288 2.76 -14.75 37.70
N GLY A 289 3.00 -13.45 37.47
CA GLY A 289 3.06 -12.87 36.14
C GLY A 289 4.15 -13.53 35.27
N LYS A 290 5.35 -13.71 35.79
CA LYS A 290 6.46 -14.41 35.09
C LYS A 290 6.10 -15.87 34.81
N LYS A 291 5.46 -16.58 35.75
CA LYS A 291 5.05 -17.96 35.52
C LYS A 291 3.99 -18.12 34.44
N GLN A 292 3.07 -17.16 34.35
CA GLN A 292 1.97 -17.19 33.41
C GLN A 292 2.38 -16.67 32.01
N TYR A 293 3.35 -15.76 31.93
CA TYR A 293 3.77 -15.06 30.72
C TYR A 293 5.31 -14.98 30.56
N GLY A 294 6.07 -15.84 31.25
CA GLY A 294 7.54 -15.87 31.18
C GLY A 294 8.12 -16.12 29.79
N ASP A 295 7.31 -16.72 28.89
CA ASP A 295 7.65 -16.95 27.48
C ASP A 295 7.19 -15.81 26.55
N LEU A 296 6.71 -14.68 27.09
CA LEU A 296 6.43 -13.52 26.27
C LEU A 296 7.73 -13.02 25.63
N PRO A 297 7.68 -12.65 24.32
CA PRO A 297 8.84 -12.10 23.66
C PRO A 297 9.41 -10.93 24.46
N ASP A 298 10.70 -10.94 24.71
CA ASP A 298 11.39 -9.84 25.36
C ASP A 298 11.11 -8.53 24.59
N THR A 299 10.28 -7.67 25.20
CA THR A 299 9.77 -6.44 24.60
C THR A 299 10.43 -5.19 25.16
N THR A 300 11.61 -5.34 25.76
CA THR A 300 12.41 -4.20 26.17
C THR A 300 12.65 -3.24 24.99
N LEU A 301 12.88 -1.97 25.28
CA LEU A 301 13.15 -0.96 24.25
C LEU A 301 14.29 -1.33 23.31
N GLU A 302 15.27 -2.11 23.79
CA GLU A 302 16.37 -2.62 22.98
C GLU A 302 15.91 -3.69 21.98
N ASN A 303 15.05 -4.61 22.39
CA ASN A 303 14.55 -5.69 21.54
C ASN A 303 13.54 -5.22 20.49
N VAL A 304 12.81 -4.16 20.74
CA VAL A 304 11.92 -3.54 19.74
C VAL A 304 12.71 -2.85 18.63
N ARG A 305 13.91 -2.38 18.88
CA ARG A 305 14.81 -1.88 17.82
C ARG A 305 15.25 -2.99 16.86
N ILE A 306 15.27 -4.22 17.32
CA ILE A 306 15.73 -5.39 16.54
C ILE A 306 14.58 -6.07 15.79
N SER A 307 13.40 -6.19 16.39
CA SER A 307 12.30 -7.03 15.87
C SER A 307 11.28 -6.29 14.99
N GLY A 308 11.22 -4.99 15.05
CA GLY A 308 10.06 -4.25 14.47
C GLY A 308 10.37 -3.12 13.56
N GLY A 309 11.56 -2.92 13.10
CA GLY A 309 11.59 -1.79 12.26
C GLY A 309 12.93 -1.14 12.02
N ARG A 310 12.97 -0.39 11.06
CA ARG A 310 14.07 0.48 10.66
C ARG A 310 14.67 1.17 11.89
N ALA A 311 15.95 0.87 12.14
CA ALA A 311 16.77 1.58 13.11
C ALA A 311 16.64 3.08 12.89
N ILE A 312 16.35 3.81 13.96
CA ILE A 312 16.39 5.27 13.97
C ILE A 312 17.84 5.67 13.76
N ALA A 313 18.16 6.30 12.63
CA ALA A 313 19.46 6.90 12.44
C ALA A 313 19.64 8.03 13.48
N PRO A 314 20.76 8.10 14.19
CA PRO A 314 21.04 9.19 15.10
C PRO A 314 21.05 10.52 14.34
N VAL A 315 20.30 11.49 14.83
CA VAL A 315 20.33 12.87 14.34
C VAL A 315 21.77 13.38 14.42
N ARG A 316 22.32 13.76 13.28
CA ARG A 316 23.66 14.38 13.21
C ARG A 316 23.63 15.71 13.96
N GLY A 317 24.29 15.75 15.10
CA GLY A 317 24.67 16.99 15.77
C GLY A 317 25.66 17.81 14.91
N ARG A 318 25.65 19.10 15.11
CA ARG A 318 26.48 20.11 14.45
C ARG A 318 27.98 19.78 14.46
N PRO A 319 28.76 20.31 13.52
CA PRO A 319 30.15 19.91 13.32
C PRO A 319 31.04 20.39 14.47
N ALA A 320 31.70 19.46 15.11
CA ALA A 320 32.85 19.71 15.96
C ALA A 320 34.14 19.47 15.20
N GLU A 321 35.08 20.30 15.51
CA GLU A 321 36.41 20.52 14.96
C GLU A 321 37.22 19.29 14.53
N ARG A 322 38.02 19.51 13.48
CA ARG A 322 39.04 18.60 12.94
C ARG A 322 39.97 18.12 14.03
N ARG A 323 40.07 16.82 14.24
CA ARG A 323 41.22 16.14 14.82
C ARG A 323 41.80 15.10 13.84
N LEU A 324 43.11 15.08 13.77
CA LEU A 324 43.99 14.28 12.94
C LEU A 324 43.89 12.76 13.20
N PRO A 325 44.32 11.90 12.27
CA PRO A 325 44.01 10.46 12.26
C PRO A 325 44.93 9.68 13.21
N GLY A 326 44.31 8.96 14.14
CA GLY A 326 44.94 7.96 14.95
C GLY A 326 44.03 6.75 15.09
N SER A 327 44.56 5.60 14.72
CA SER A 327 44.14 4.22 14.96
C SER A 327 42.64 3.94 15.21
N ARG A 328 42.00 3.34 14.22
CA ARG A 328 40.68 2.70 14.34
C ARG A 328 40.80 1.40 15.12
N GLU A 329 40.38 1.39 16.36
CA GLU A 329 39.83 0.19 16.97
C GLU A 329 38.34 0.09 16.65
N SER A 330 37.99 -0.93 15.89
CA SER A 330 36.63 -1.29 15.56
C SER A 330 35.99 -2.03 16.73
N SER A 331 35.03 -1.41 17.41
CA SER A 331 34.13 -2.11 18.33
C SER A 331 33.21 -3.04 17.54
N PRO A 332 33.04 -4.30 17.90
CA PRO A 332 32.16 -5.22 17.23
C PRO A 332 30.68 -4.91 17.60
N ASN A 333 29.87 -4.60 16.62
CA ASN A 333 28.42 -4.66 16.76
C ASN A 333 28.02 -6.13 16.97
N ASN A 334 27.66 -6.50 18.17
CA ASN A 334 27.07 -7.80 18.49
C ASN A 334 25.63 -7.87 17.94
N VAL A 335 25.49 -8.26 16.67
CA VAL A 335 24.26 -8.86 16.19
C VAL A 335 24.29 -10.30 16.70
N VAL A 336 23.36 -10.66 17.59
CA VAL A 336 23.18 -12.08 17.99
C VAL A 336 22.62 -12.80 16.78
N ILE A 337 23.50 -13.42 15.99
CA ILE A 337 23.12 -14.27 14.86
C ILE A 337 22.81 -15.64 15.45
N ARG A 338 21.60 -16.14 15.23
CA ARG A 338 21.23 -17.50 15.64
C ARG A 338 22.24 -18.49 14.99
N PRO A 339 22.89 -19.37 15.74
CA PRO A 339 23.77 -20.37 15.15
C PRO A 339 22.98 -21.25 14.16
N LEU A 340 23.60 -21.57 13.03
CA LEU A 340 23.02 -22.48 12.05
C LEU A 340 23.00 -23.90 12.64
N SER A 341 21.93 -24.63 12.39
CA SER A 341 21.89 -26.05 12.68
C SER A 341 22.84 -26.82 11.77
N HIS A 342 23.28 -27.99 12.22
CA HIS A 342 24.09 -28.88 11.38
C HIS A 342 23.41 -29.23 10.05
N GLU A 343 22.10 -29.32 10.03
CA GLU A 343 21.32 -29.59 8.82
C GLU A 343 21.34 -28.39 7.86
N GLU A 344 21.22 -27.17 8.38
CA GLU A 344 21.30 -25.94 7.56
C GLU A 344 22.70 -25.80 6.94
N ILE A 345 23.76 -26.02 7.72
CA ILE A 345 25.14 -25.99 7.22
C ILE A 345 25.33 -27.07 6.14
N HIS A 346 24.88 -28.29 6.38
CA HIS A 346 24.99 -29.37 5.42
C HIS A 346 24.25 -29.05 4.08
N ASN A 347 23.06 -28.49 4.16
CA ASN A 347 22.31 -28.07 2.97
C ASN A 347 23.05 -26.96 2.19
N ILE A 348 23.61 -25.96 2.91
CA ILE A 348 24.42 -24.91 2.30
C ILE A 348 25.63 -25.51 1.59
N ARG A 349 26.34 -26.44 2.23
CA ARG A 349 27.52 -27.12 1.69
C ARG A 349 27.19 -27.90 0.41
N GLU A 350 26.06 -28.63 0.36
CA GLU A 350 25.63 -29.34 -0.85
C GLU A 350 25.39 -28.35 -2.03
N HIS A 351 24.74 -27.19 -1.77
CA HIS A 351 24.50 -26.18 -2.80
C HIS A 351 25.77 -25.46 -3.24
N VAL A 352 26.70 -25.19 -2.32
CA VAL A 352 28.04 -24.64 -2.64
C VAL A 352 28.85 -25.64 -3.48
N GLY A 353 28.77 -26.93 -3.14
CA GLY A 353 29.37 -27.99 -3.91
C GLY A 353 28.86 -28.12 -5.34
N ASN A 354 27.60 -27.74 -5.57
CA ASN A 354 26.94 -27.76 -6.87
C ASN A 354 27.22 -26.55 -7.78
N LEU A 355 27.92 -25.53 -7.28
CA LEU A 355 28.29 -24.35 -8.06
C LEU A 355 29.33 -24.71 -9.13
N ALA A 356 29.18 -24.11 -10.31
CA ALA A 356 30.07 -24.36 -11.44
C ALA A 356 31.52 -23.87 -11.17
N GLU A 357 32.51 -24.49 -11.83
CA GLU A 357 33.90 -24.22 -11.67
C GLU A 357 34.31 -22.78 -12.04
N HIS A 358 33.66 -22.19 -13.08
CA HIS A 358 33.94 -20.82 -13.48
C HIS A 358 33.75 -19.80 -12.34
N ARG A 359 32.86 -20.07 -11.37
CA ARG A 359 32.67 -19.20 -10.20
C ARG A 359 33.84 -19.22 -9.21
N THR A 360 34.72 -20.20 -9.33
CA THR A 360 35.97 -20.25 -8.52
C THR A 360 37.14 -19.56 -9.21
N THR A 361 37.06 -19.39 -10.54
CA THR A 361 38.11 -18.82 -11.38
C THR A 361 37.88 -17.37 -11.77
N ASP A 362 36.61 -16.95 -11.94
CA ASP A 362 36.27 -15.54 -12.10
C ASP A 362 36.30 -14.80 -10.75
N TYR A 363 37.12 -13.78 -10.67
CA TYR A 363 37.35 -13.05 -9.42
C TYR A 363 36.09 -12.36 -8.87
N ASN A 364 35.23 -11.84 -9.75
CA ASN A 364 34.01 -11.15 -9.32
C ASN A 364 32.97 -12.15 -8.80
N GLU A 365 32.79 -13.26 -9.51
CA GLU A 365 31.88 -14.33 -9.12
C GLU A 365 32.32 -14.99 -7.82
N TRP A 366 33.64 -15.22 -7.65
CA TRP A 366 34.23 -15.73 -6.41
C TRP A 366 33.94 -14.82 -5.21
N ILE A 367 34.09 -13.48 -5.38
CA ILE A 367 33.71 -12.49 -4.35
C ILE A 367 32.21 -12.54 -4.03
N GLU A 368 31.39 -12.67 -5.05
CA GLU A 368 29.92 -12.75 -4.86
C GLU A 368 29.54 -13.96 -4.02
N VAL A 369 30.13 -15.14 -4.28
CA VAL A 369 29.91 -16.35 -3.48
C VAL A 369 30.37 -16.13 -2.04
N GLY A 370 31.54 -15.54 -1.83
CA GLY A 370 32.06 -15.23 -0.48
C GLY A 370 31.16 -14.24 0.28
N MET A 371 30.71 -13.17 -0.38
CA MET A 371 29.76 -12.23 0.21
C MET A 371 28.41 -12.87 0.51
N CYS A 372 27.96 -13.77 -0.36
CA CYS A 372 26.72 -14.51 -0.19
C CYS A 372 26.78 -15.37 1.08
N LEU A 373 27.79 -16.19 1.23
CA LEU A 373 27.99 -17.05 2.40
C LEU A 373 28.12 -16.24 3.69
N LYS A 374 28.91 -15.16 3.67
CA LYS A 374 29.06 -14.28 4.84
C LYS A 374 27.77 -13.56 5.22
N ASN A 375 26.93 -13.21 4.25
CA ASN A 375 25.61 -12.61 4.49
C ASN A 375 24.58 -13.64 5.00
N ILE A 376 24.75 -14.93 4.67
CA ILE A 376 23.95 -16.01 5.23
C ILE A 376 24.35 -16.20 6.70
N HIS A 377 25.62 -16.47 6.96
CA HIS A 377 26.14 -16.60 8.33
C HIS A 377 27.65 -16.38 8.38
N PRO A 378 28.19 -15.62 9.35
CA PRO A 378 29.62 -15.36 9.47
C PRO A 378 30.50 -16.61 9.73
N GLU A 379 29.92 -17.69 10.25
CA GLU A 379 30.62 -18.96 10.53
C GLU A 379 30.79 -19.84 9.28
N LEU A 380 30.29 -19.47 8.11
CA LEU A 380 30.41 -20.23 6.85
C LEU A 380 31.75 -19.96 6.13
N TYR A 381 32.83 -19.66 6.88
CA TYR A 381 34.15 -19.50 6.30
C TYR A 381 34.68 -20.81 5.73
N ASP A 382 34.48 -21.91 6.44
CA ASP A 382 34.93 -23.22 6.02
C ASP A 382 34.33 -23.65 4.67
N GLU A 383 33.05 -23.37 4.45
CA GLU A 383 32.37 -23.62 3.16
C GLU A 383 32.94 -22.73 2.05
N PHE A 384 33.31 -21.47 2.37
CA PHE A 384 33.94 -20.58 1.40
C PHE A 384 35.37 -21.01 1.08
N GLU A 385 36.12 -21.45 2.05
CA GLU A 385 37.49 -21.96 1.84
C GLU A 385 37.47 -23.26 1.03
N GLU A 386 36.57 -24.22 1.34
CA GLU A 386 36.38 -25.47 0.59
C GLU A 386 35.95 -25.18 -0.87
N PHE A 387 35.06 -24.24 -1.10
CA PHE A 387 34.71 -23.78 -2.42
C PHE A 387 35.89 -23.19 -3.19
N SER A 388 36.68 -22.34 -2.51
CA SER A 388 37.83 -21.66 -3.11
C SER A 388 38.96 -22.62 -3.44
N ARG A 389 39.15 -23.73 -2.67
CA ARG A 389 40.13 -24.78 -2.94
C ARG A 389 39.96 -25.53 -4.26
N ARG A 390 38.77 -25.37 -4.88
CA ARG A 390 38.52 -25.97 -6.19
C ARG A 390 39.24 -25.25 -7.34
N SER A 391 39.80 -24.06 -7.09
CA SER A 391 40.59 -23.30 -8.06
C SER A 391 42.08 -23.62 -7.94
N ASP A 392 42.74 -23.80 -9.07
CA ASP A 392 44.20 -23.95 -9.12
C ASP A 392 44.96 -22.70 -8.59
N GLN A 393 44.27 -21.55 -8.52
CA GLN A 393 44.83 -20.29 -8.02
C GLN A 393 44.59 -20.10 -6.51
N PHE A 394 44.11 -21.12 -5.80
CA PHE A 394 43.76 -21.01 -4.38
C PHE A 394 44.94 -20.55 -3.53
N ASN A 395 44.70 -19.52 -2.72
CA ASN A 395 45.62 -19.01 -1.70
C ASN A 395 44.88 -18.79 -0.37
N ALA A 396 45.19 -19.61 0.62
CA ALA A 396 44.51 -19.57 1.91
C ALA A 396 44.64 -18.21 2.63
N ARG A 397 45.80 -17.52 2.51
CA ARG A 397 46.02 -16.21 3.13
C ARG A 397 45.14 -15.12 2.48
N GLU A 398 45.00 -15.18 1.17
CA GLU A 398 44.16 -14.26 0.41
C GLU A 398 42.67 -14.53 0.66
N CYS A 399 42.27 -15.79 0.73
CA CYS A 399 40.92 -16.22 1.02
C CYS A 399 40.43 -15.68 2.38
N ILE A 400 41.18 -15.88 3.45
CA ILE A 400 40.85 -15.39 4.79
C ILE A 400 40.90 -13.85 4.88
N ALA A 401 41.88 -13.21 4.21
CA ALA A 401 41.97 -11.75 4.16
C ALA A 401 40.75 -11.16 3.46
N LYS A 402 40.33 -11.79 2.36
CA LYS A 402 39.13 -11.37 1.61
C LYS A 402 37.87 -11.58 2.40
N TRP A 403 37.67 -12.76 3.01
CA TRP A 403 36.56 -13.03 3.90
C TRP A 403 36.43 -11.98 5.00
N ASN A 404 37.52 -11.61 5.65
CA ASN A 404 37.52 -10.59 6.69
C ASN A 404 37.21 -9.17 6.16
N SER A 405 37.49 -8.91 4.88
CA SER A 405 37.23 -7.63 4.24
C SER A 405 35.75 -7.45 3.87
N PHE A 406 34.94 -8.50 3.79
CA PHE A 406 33.53 -8.43 3.53
C PHE A 406 32.80 -7.75 4.71
N GLY A 407 32.26 -6.54 4.49
CA GLY A 407 31.47 -5.84 5.49
C GLY A 407 30.06 -6.37 5.54
N PHE A 408 29.50 -6.47 6.75
CA PHE A 408 28.06 -6.70 6.93
C PHE A 408 27.30 -5.46 6.43
N ARG A 409 26.83 -5.45 5.18
CA ARG A 409 26.08 -4.32 4.62
C ARG A 409 24.61 -4.44 4.97
N ASN A 410 24.12 -3.48 5.75
CA ASN A 410 22.73 -3.41 6.17
C ASN A 410 21.75 -2.81 5.15
N HIS A 411 22.16 -2.36 3.95
CA HIS A 411 21.25 -1.81 2.93
C HIS A 411 21.80 -2.01 1.51
N GLY A 412 20.99 -2.66 0.68
CA GLY A 412 21.24 -2.94 -0.74
C GLY A 412 20.72 -4.34 -1.11
N GLN A 413 20.63 -4.68 -2.37
CA GLN A 413 20.25 -6.04 -2.81
C GLN A 413 21.13 -7.06 -2.07
N LYS A 414 20.53 -7.81 -1.14
CA LYS A 414 21.26 -8.78 -0.33
C LYS A 414 21.45 -10.06 -1.14
N ILE A 415 22.65 -10.27 -1.62
CA ILE A 415 23.09 -11.61 -2.02
C ILE A 415 23.06 -12.49 -0.75
N GLY A 416 22.31 -13.59 -0.79
CA GLY A 416 22.12 -14.48 0.38
C GLY A 416 21.60 -15.85 -0.05
N MET A 417 20.87 -16.57 0.83
CA MET A 417 20.40 -17.94 0.59
C MET A 417 19.67 -18.10 -0.75
N GLY A 418 18.80 -17.14 -1.13
CA GLY A 418 18.11 -17.17 -2.42
C GLY A 418 19.06 -17.11 -3.62
N SER A 419 20.16 -16.36 -3.51
CA SER A 419 21.18 -16.27 -4.57
C SER A 419 21.94 -17.56 -4.69
N LEU A 420 22.31 -18.19 -3.56
CA LEU A 420 22.98 -19.49 -3.56
C LEU A 420 22.14 -20.57 -4.25
N PHE A 421 20.85 -20.65 -3.92
CA PHE A 421 19.94 -21.60 -4.57
C PHE A 421 19.75 -21.32 -6.05
N TYR A 422 19.65 -20.05 -6.42
CA TYR A 422 19.54 -19.64 -7.82
C TYR A 422 20.78 -20.06 -8.62
N TRP A 423 21.97 -19.79 -8.10
CA TRP A 423 23.22 -20.20 -8.76
C TRP A 423 23.34 -21.73 -8.84
N SER A 424 23.09 -22.45 -7.74
CA SER A 424 23.09 -23.91 -7.74
C SER A 424 22.11 -24.49 -8.75
N LYS A 425 20.94 -23.90 -8.91
CA LYS A 425 19.92 -24.29 -9.90
C LYS A 425 20.32 -23.99 -11.33
N THR A 426 20.97 -22.85 -11.57
CA THR A 426 21.40 -22.44 -12.93
C THR A 426 22.65 -23.16 -13.39
N ASP A 427 23.56 -23.46 -12.48
CA ASP A 427 24.84 -24.07 -12.79
C ASP A 427 24.69 -25.57 -13.07
N ASN A 428 23.89 -26.29 -12.27
CA ASN A 428 23.63 -27.72 -12.46
C ASN A 428 22.25 -28.11 -11.94
N PHE A 429 21.23 -28.04 -12.79
CA PHE A 429 19.83 -28.26 -12.45
C PHE A 429 19.53 -29.70 -11.98
N GLU A 430 20.15 -30.71 -12.59
CA GLU A 430 19.88 -32.10 -12.23
C GLU A 430 20.41 -32.46 -10.84
N GLU A 431 21.58 -31.97 -10.46
CA GLU A 431 22.11 -32.18 -9.10
C GLU A 431 21.35 -31.31 -8.10
N TYR A 432 20.97 -30.07 -8.44
CA TYR A 432 20.10 -29.22 -7.62
C TYR A 432 18.83 -29.97 -7.22
N LYS A 433 18.14 -30.64 -8.16
CA LYS A 433 16.95 -31.45 -7.84
C LYS A 433 17.25 -32.54 -6.83
N LYS A 434 18.34 -33.27 -7.02
CA LYS A 434 18.74 -34.35 -6.09
C LYS A 434 19.05 -33.82 -4.69
N ILE A 435 19.71 -32.66 -4.59
CA ILE A 435 19.98 -32.01 -3.32
C ILE A 435 18.66 -31.66 -2.62
N GLU A 436 17.73 -31.02 -3.34
CA GLU A 436 16.42 -30.67 -2.78
C GLU A 436 15.62 -31.90 -2.36
N GLU A 437 15.63 -33.00 -3.15
CA GLU A 437 14.98 -34.24 -2.76
C GLU A 437 15.59 -34.84 -1.47
N ARG A 438 16.91 -34.88 -1.37
CA ARG A 438 17.60 -35.33 -0.14
C ARG A 438 17.24 -34.46 1.06
N ASN A 439 17.18 -33.15 0.88
CA ASN A 439 16.79 -32.20 1.92
C ASN A 439 15.36 -32.44 2.41
N VAL A 440 14.41 -32.62 1.49
CA VAL A 440 13.03 -32.94 1.86
C VAL A 440 12.92 -34.26 2.62
N LEU A 441 13.68 -35.30 2.20
CA LEU A 441 13.69 -36.60 2.90
C LEU A 441 14.27 -36.47 4.33
N ARG A 442 15.33 -35.69 4.54
CA ARG A 442 15.85 -35.41 5.89
C ARG A 442 14.82 -34.74 6.79
N LYS A 443 14.10 -33.74 6.24
CA LYS A 443 13.03 -33.05 6.98
C LYS A 443 11.85 -33.97 7.30
N ILE A 444 11.52 -34.92 6.42
CA ILE A 444 10.51 -35.94 6.73
C ILE A 444 10.97 -36.77 7.92
N ASP A 445 12.22 -37.19 7.96
CA ASP A 445 12.76 -37.97 9.07
C ASP A 445 12.78 -37.17 10.39
N ALA A 446 13.16 -35.89 10.32
CA ALA A 446 13.16 -34.99 11.48
C ALA A 446 11.72 -34.75 12.01
N SER A 447 10.72 -34.73 11.14
CA SER A 447 9.31 -34.48 11.50
C SER A 447 8.55 -35.72 12.05
N LYS A 448 9.24 -36.79 12.37
CA LYS A 448 8.68 -38.07 12.89
C LYS A 448 7.79 -37.88 14.11
N GLY A 449 8.03 -36.86 14.93
CA GLY A 449 7.22 -36.51 16.09
C GLY A 449 5.80 -36.01 15.72
N GLY A 450 5.58 -35.57 14.51
CA GLY A 450 4.31 -35.11 13.99
C GLY A 450 3.89 -33.73 14.49
N ALA A 451 4.82 -32.87 14.94
CA ALA A 451 4.54 -31.48 15.23
C ALA A 451 4.15 -30.75 13.94
N GLU A 452 3.12 -29.91 14.01
CA GLU A 452 2.57 -29.20 12.85
C GLU A 452 3.61 -28.32 12.14
N TYR A 453 4.48 -27.64 12.89
CA TYR A 453 5.56 -26.83 12.35
C TYR A 453 6.58 -27.66 11.56
N ASP A 454 6.98 -28.83 12.09
CA ASP A 454 7.96 -29.69 11.40
C ASP A 454 7.38 -30.22 10.08
N VAL A 455 6.11 -30.61 10.09
CA VAL A 455 5.41 -31.02 8.87
C VAL A 455 5.25 -29.85 7.90
N ALA A 456 4.95 -28.64 8.38
CA ALA A 456 4.88 -27.43 7.55
C ALA A 456 6.25 -27.09 6.93
N SER A 457 7.35 -27.35 7.65
CA SER A 457 8.72 -27.20 7.12
C SER A 457 9.00 -28.17 5.96
N VAL A 458 8.48 -29.40 6.00
CA VAL A 458 8.52 -30.34 4.86
C VAL A 458 7.74 -29.78 3.68
N VAL A 459 6.51 -29.29 3.92
CA VAL A 459 5.65 -28.67 2.88
C VAL A 459 6.36 -27.49 2.24
N HIS A 460 6.93 -26.60 3.06
CA HIS A 460 7.66 -25.43 2.58
C HIS A 460 8.86 -25.85 1.71
N SER A 461 9.65 -26.82 2.16
CA SER A 461 10.80 -27.29 1.36
C SER A 461 10.37 -27.89 0.01
N LYS A 462 9.22 -28.54 -0.05
CA LYS A 462 8.72 -29.13 -1.30
C LYS A 462 8.14 -28.10 -2.25
N PHE A 463 7.46 -27.06 -1.72
CA PHE A 463 6.60 -26.19 -2.50
C PHE A 463 6.97 -24.70 -2.43
N ARG A 464 8.09 -24.32 -1.80
CA ARG A 464 8.50 -22.91 -1.60
C ARG A 464 8.63 -22.10 -2.88
N ASP A 465 8.92 -22.79 -3.99
CA ASP A 465 9.06 -22.15 -5.30
C ASP A 465 7.70 -22.05 -6.03
N GLU A 466 6.72 -22.88 -5.65
CA GLU A 466 5.41 -22.89 -6.32
C GLU A 466 4.36 -22.01 -5.61
N TYR A 467 4.49 -21.80 -4.29
CA TYR A 467 3.48 -21.08 -3.51
C TYR A 467 4.08 -19.92 -2.74
N LYS A 468 3.31 -18.84 -2.59
CA LYS A 468 3.60 -17.69 -1.71
C LYS A 468 2.35 -17.31 -0.94
N CYS A 469 2.49 -17.06 0.36
CA CYS A 469 1.48 -16.39 1.17
C CYS A 469 1.79 -14.89 1.18
N VAL A 470 0.83 -14.06 0.80
CA VAL A 470 1.07 -12.61 0.67
C VAL A 470 0.35 -11.78 1.71
N ASN A 471 -0.63 -12.40 2.40
CA ASN A 471 -1.36 -11.74 3.47
C ASN A 471 -1.82 -12.76 4.49
N PHE A 472 -1.17 -12.77 5.65
CA PHE A 472 -1.50 -13.66 6.75
C PHE A 472 -2.93 -13.46 7.26
N GLY A 473 -3.34 -12.22 7.50
CA GLY A 473 -4.67 -11.93 8.10
C GLY A 473 -5.85 -12.23 7.18
N LYS A 474 -5.67 -12.08 5.86
CA LYS A 474 -6.70 -12.38 4.85
C LYS A 474 -6.53 -13.78 4.24
N ASN A 475 -5.46 -14.49 4.58
CA ASN A 475 -5.12 -15.80 4.04
C ASN A 475 -5.08 -15.84 2.50
N VAL A 476 -4.40 -14.86 1.89
CA VAL A 476 -4.25 -14.74 0.43
C VAL A 476 -2.96 -15.43 -0.02
N TRP A 477 -3.09 -16.28 -1.01
CA TRP A 477 -2.01 -17.07 -1.56
C TRP A 477 -1.86 -16.84 -3.06
N TYR A 478 -0.66 -17.11 -3.56
CA TYR A 478 -0.37 -17.21 -4.99
C TYR A 478 0.29 -18.55 -5.28
N ARG A 479 -0.02 -19.12 -6.45
CA ARG A 479 0.64 -20.31 -7.00
C ARG A 479 1.25 -19.99 -8.35
N TYR A 480 2.46 -20.44 -8.57
CA TYR A 480 3.11 -20.40 -9.87
C TYR A 480 2.65 -21.57 -10.72
N VAL A 481 2.03 -21.29 -11.87
CA VAL A 481 1.48 -22.30 -12.78
C VAL A 481 1.93 -21.98 -14.21
N GLY A 482 2.63 -22.92 -14.83
CA GLY A 482 3.18 -22.70 -16.18
C GLY A 482 4.19 -21.53 -16.20
N HIS A 483 3.73 -20.35 -16.54
CA HIS A 483 4.58 -19.16 -16.71
C HIS A 483 4.10 -17.94 -15.91
N VAL A 484 3.04 -18.09 -15.08
CA VAL A 484 2.40 -16.99 -14.35
C VAL A 484 2.07 -17.38 -12.92
N TRP A 485 1.92 -16.35 -12.05
CA TRP A 485 1.42 -16.46 -10.68
C TRP A 485 -0.09 -16.27 -10.67
N ILE A 486 -0.82 -17.21 -10.09
CA ILE A 486 -2.28 -17.19 -9.98
C ILE A 486 -2.66 -16.99 -8.52
N GLU A 487 -3.55 -16.05 -8.22
CA GLU A 487 -4.10 -15.84 -6.89
C GLU A 487 -5.03 -16.98 -6.50
N LEU A 488 -4.90 -17.47 -5.27
CA LEU A 488 -5.66 -18.56 -4.70
C LEU A 488 -6.42 -18.12 -3.45
N ASP A 489 -7.66 -18.52 -3.33
CA ASP A 489 -8.41 -18.34 -2.09
C ASP A 489 -7.95 -19.34 -1.03
N LYS A 490 -7.46 -18.81 0.10
CA LYS A 490 -7.12 -19.56 1.34
C LYS A 490 -6.15 -20.74 1.17
N GLY A 491 -5.41 -20.80 0.06
CA GLY A 491 -4.44 -21.86 -0.17
C GLY A 491 -5.02 -23.28 -0.25
N VAL A 492 -6.27 -23.42 -0.69
CA VAL A 492 -7.00 -24.72 -0.74
C VAL A 492 -6.24 -25.79 -1.52
N GLN A 493 -5.58 -25.38 -2.62
CA GLN A 493 -4.79 -26.32 -3.42
C GLN A 493 -3.58 -26.86 -2.65
N LEU A 494 -2.87 -26.02 -1.89
CA LEU A 494 -1.77 -26.47 -1.04
C LEU A 494 -2.28 -27.42 0.07
N GLN A 495 -3.46 -27.13 0.63
CA GLN A 495 -4.09 -28.02 1.61
C GLN A 495 -4.46 -29.39 1.00
N GLN A 496 -4.82 -29.46 -0.27
CA GLN A 496 -5.04 -30.73 -0.98
C GLN A 496 -3.71 -31.50 -1.16
N GLU A 497 -2.62 -30.79 -1.48
CA GLU A 497 -1.29 -31.39 -1.61
C GLU A 497 -0.81 -32.08 -0.33
N LEU A 498 -1.22 -31.62 0.86
CA LEU A 498 -0.95 -32.29 2.12
C LEU A 498 -1.50 -33.75 2.12
N SER A 499 -2.69 -33.94 1.57
CA SER A 499 -3.35 -35.23 1.56
C SER A 499 -2.94 -36.13 0.37
N VAL A 500 -2.31 -35.59 -0.65
CA VAL A 500 -1.94 -36.31 -1.85
C VAL A 500 -0.43 -36.47 -1.93
N THR A 501 0.29 -35.40 -2.17
CA THR A 501 1.74 -35.42 -2.43
C THR A 501 2.53 -35.64 -1.13
N ILE A 502 2.32 -34.82 -0.10
CA ILE A 502 3.04 -34.96 1.16
C ILE A 502 2.74 -36.27 1.84
N TRP A 503 1.45 -36.67 1.91
CA TRP A 503 1.06 -37.99 2.42
C TRP A 503 1.80 -39.12 1.71
N LYS A 504 1.87 -39.12 0.36
CA LYS A 504 2.57 -40.13 -0.43
C LYS A 504 4.06 -40.18 -0.08
N MET A 505 4.70 -39.02 0.11
CA MET A 505 6.12 -38.94 0.48
C MET A 505 6.39 -39.57 1.85
N TYR A 506 5.53 -39.33 2.86
CA TYR A 506 5.63 -39.99 4.17
C TYR A 506 5.44 -41.52 4.07
N ILE A 507 4.48 -41.96 3.28
CA ILE A 507 4.28 -43.43 3.05
C ILE A 507 5.49 -44.06 2.37
N GLN A 508 6.03 -43.40 1.33
CA GLN A 508 7.23 -43.88 0.64
C GLN A 508 8.44 -43.95 1.57
N ARG A 509 8.58 -42.94 2.43
CA ARG A 509 9.69 -42.91 3.40
C ARG A 509 9.55 -43.95 4.49
N ALA A 510 8.32 -44.17 5.00
CA ALA A 510 8.02 -45.27 5.91
C ALA A 510 8.27 -46.66 5.27
N GLY A 511 7.93 -46.80 3.97
CA GLY A 511 8.24 -48.00 3.18
C GLY A 511 9.71 -48.30 3.05
N TYR A 512 10.55 -47.23 2.86
CA TYR A 512 12.01 -47.37 2.84
C TYR A 512 12.54 -47.96 4.15
N TYR A 513 12.06 -47.47 5.32
CA TYR A 513 12.44 -48.04 6.60
C TYR A 513 11.88 -49.47 6.79
N GLY A 514 10.71 -49.74 6.25
CA GLY A 514 10.14 -51.09 6.24
C GLY A 514 10.99 -52.09 5.44
N GLN A 515 11.56 -51.65 4.29
CA GLN A 515 12.45 -52.52 3.51
C GLN A 515 13.75 -52.84 4.27
N LYS A 516 14.30 -51.84 4.96
CA LYS A 516 15.47 -52.06 5.82
C LYS A 516 15.22 -53.09 6.92
N LEU A 517 14.03 -53.15 7.45
CA LEU A 517 13.63 -54.17 8.46
C LEU A 517 13.54 -55.58 7.87
N VAL A 518 13.15 -55.70 6.60
CA VAL A 518 13.13 -57.00 5.90
C VAL A 518 14.54 -57.46 5.57
N ASP A 519 15.43 -56.55 5.22
CA ASP A 519 16.81 -56.82 4.80
C ASP A 519 17.76 -57.01 6.02
N GLY A 520 17.34 -56.58 7.22
CA GLY A 520 18.11 -56.61 8.48
C GLY A 520 17.79 -57.79 9.40
N GLU A 521 18.69 -58.10 10.30
CA GLU A 521 18.47 -59.11 11.34
C GLU A 521 17.50 -58.59 12.41
N ALA A 522 16.44 -59.35 12.68
CA ALA A 522 15.44 -59.02 13.63
C ALA A 522 15.99 -58.94 15.08
N CYS A 523 15.70 -57.84 15.77
CA CYS A 523 16.07 -57.65 17.15
C CYS A 523 15.12 -58.38 18.11
N GLN A 524 15.66 -59.06 19.08
CA GLN A 524 14.86 -59.81 20.10
C GLN A 524 14.57 -58.98 21.36
N ALA A 525 14.79 -57.70 21.36
CA ALA A 525 14.54 -56.82 22.50
C ALA A 525 13.02 -56.74 22.84
N LYS A 526 12.69 -56.87 24.13
CA LYS A 526 11.31 -56.77 24.60
C LYS A 526 10.72 -55.36 24.48
N ASP A 527 11.57 -54.34 24.60
CA ASP A 527 11.20 -52.91 24.41
C ASP A 527 12.08 -52.30 23.31
N PRO A 528 11.52 -52.09 22.13
CA PRO A 528 12.27 -51.44 21.04
C PRO A 528 12.73 -50.01 21.36
N ASN A 529 12.03 -49.24 22.21
CA ASN A 529 12.37 -47.88 22.57
C ASN A 529 13.63 -47.83 23.49
N ALA A 530 13.88 -48.91 24.25
CA ALA A 530 15.04 -48.95 25.11
C ALA A 530 16.27 -49.61 24.46
N CYS A 531 16.12 -50.25 23.31
CA CYS A 531 17.14 -51.07 22.68
C CYS A 531 18.31 -50.28 22.03
N GLY A 532 18.06 -49.15 21.38
CA GLY A 532 19.06 -48.35 20.71
C GLY A 532 19.75 -49.00 19.48
N CYS A 533 19.38 -50.22 19.04
CA CYS A 533 19.95 -50.82 17.84
C CYS A 533 19.32 -50.24 16.55
N SER A 534 19.97 -50.38 15.41
CA SER A 534 19.52 -49.87 14.11
C SER A 534 18.16 -50.44 13.71
N TYR A 535 17.91 -51.74 13.93
CA TYR A 535 16.63 -52.39 13.61
C TYR A 535 15.46 -51.76 14.40
N CYS A 536 15.59 -51.62 15.72
CA CYS A 536 14.58 -50.99 16.56
C CYS A 536 14.36 -49.49 16.20
N SER A 537 15.47 -48.78 15.90
CA SER A 537 15.40 -47.38 15.44
C SER A 537 14.62 -47.25 14.11
N ASP A 538 14.90 -48.12 13.13
CA ASP A 538 14.21 -48.14 11.84
C ASP A 538 12.72 -48.52 12.00
N MET A 539 12.40 -49.46 12.92
CA MET A 539 11.00 -49.85 13.23
C MET A 539 10.22 -48.68 13.86
N ILE A 540 10.82 -47.98 14.84
CA ILE A 540 10.19 -46.81 15.47
C ILE A 540 9.98 -45.71 14.42
N MET A 541 10.98 -45.45 13.57
CA MET A 541 10.90 -44.46 12.50
C MET A 541 9.73 -44.81 11.54
N GLN A 542 9.64 -46.03 11.08
CA GLN A 542 8.54 -46.47 10.22
C GLN A 542 7.17 -46.20 10.86
N GLN A 543 6.98 -46.65 12.12
CA GLN A 543 5.71 -46.48 12.83
C GLN A 543 5.33 -45.01 13.02
N GLN A 544 6.29 -44.18 13.39
CA GLN A 544 6.08 -42.71 13.58
C GLN A 544 5.71 -42.02 12.26
N LEU A 545 6.39 -42.33 11.17
CA LEU A 545 6.06 -41.78 9.87
C LEU A 545 4.66 -42.20 9.35
N PHE A 546 4.26 -43.45 9.59
CA PHE A 546 2.89 -43.93 9.29
C PHE A 546 1.84 -43.18 10.12
N LYS A 547 2.14 -42.88 11.38
CA LYS A 547 1.27 -42.08 12.25
C LYS A 547 1.09 -40.66 11.71
N VAL A 548 2.15 -40.02 11.30
CA VAL A 548 2.10 -38.67 10.66
C VAL A 548 1.30 -38.73 9.35
N ALA A 549 1.56 -39.74 8.50
CA ALA A 549 0.81 -39.94 7.26
C ALA A 549 -0.69 -40.06 7.52
N THR A 550 -1.08 -40.83 8.58
CA THR A 550 -2.48 -40.94 8.96
C THR A 550 -3.09 -39.62 9.41
N GLN A 551 -2.35 -38.78 10.10
CA GLN A 551 -2.80 -37.44 10.51
C GLN A 551 -3.01 -36.49 9.31
N LEU A 552 -2.16 -36.56 8.26
CA LEU A 552 -2.30 -35.78 7.03
C LEU A 552 -3.61 -36.03 6.26
N LYS A 553 -4.38 -37.10 6.60
CA LYS A 553 -5.74 -37.31 6.08
C LYS A 553 -6.83 -36.65 6.93
N LYS A 554 -6.49 -36.12 8.12
CA LYS A 554 -7.47 -35.52 9.05
C LYS A 554 -7.55 -34.00 8.79
N THR A 555 -8.76 -33.47 8.69
CA THR A 555 -9.00 -32.06 8.37
C THR A 555 -8.43 -31.12 9.42
N ALA A 556 -8.59 -31.42 10.72
CA ALA A 556 -8.09 -30.57 11.80
C ALA A 556 -6.55 -30.43 11.75
N PHE A 557 -5.83 -31.54 11.60
CA PHE A 557 -4.38 -31.53 11.51
C PHE A 557 -3.89 -30.77 10.29
N LYS A 558 -4.52 -30.96 9.11
CA LYS A 558 -4.18 -30.19 7.91
C LYS A 558 -4.41 -28.68 8.10
N ALA A 559 -5.47 -28.29 8.77
CA ALA A 559 -5.76 -26.90 9.04
C ALA A 559 -4.68 -26.25 9.92
N ASN A 560 -4.20 -26.97 10.94
CA ASN A 560 -3.10 -26.51 11.79
C ASN A 560 -1.81 -26.40 11.00
N VAL A 561 -1.42 -27.42 10.23
CA VAL A 561 -0.23 -27.39 9.36
C VAL A 561 -0.32 -26.21 8.37
N MET A 562 -1.50 -25.95 7.77
CA MET A 562 -1.68 -24.81 6.89
C MET A 562 -1.48 -23.46 7.58
N ARG A 563 -1.81 -23.36 8.87
CA ARG A 563 -1.55 -22.14 9.66
C ARG A 563 -0.05 -21.90 9.82
N GLU A 564 0.72 -22.93 10.13
CA GLU A 564 2.20 -22.85 10.17
C GLU A 564 2.78 -22.54 8.79
N CYS A 565 2.20 -23.11 7.71
CA CYS A 565 2.60 -22.79 6.34
C CYS A 565 2.39 -21.31 5.99
N GLN A 566 1.38 -20.63 6.54
CA GLN A 566 1.19 -19.20 6.28
C GLN A 566 2.42 -18.36 6.70
N GLU A 567 3.06 -18.73 7.82
CA GLU A 567 4.24 -18.03 8.31
C GLU A 567 5.48 -18.36 7.45
N LEU A 568 5.68 -19.63 7.14
CA LEU A 568 6.84 -20.09 6.37
C LEU A 568 6.85 -19.60 4.91
N PHE A 569 5.67 -19.47 4.30
CA PHE A 569 5.52 -19.01 2.90
C PHE A 569 5.30 -17.50 2.77
N LEU A 570 5.31 -16.74 3.89
CA LEU A 570 5.01 -15.31 3.88
C LEU A 570 6.05 -14.50 3.10
N ASP A 571 5.60 -13.83 2.06
CA ASP A 571 6.38 -12.88 1.28
C ASP A 571 5.62 -11.54 1.16
N GLU A 572 5.84 -10.64 2.11
CA GLU A 572 5.19 -9.32 2.13
C GLU A 572 5.60 -8.40 0.96
N GLN A 573 6.72 -8.70 0.30
CA GLN A 573 7.19 -7.90 -0.83
C GLN A 573 6.63 -8.40 -2.17
N PHE A 574 6.06 -9.59 -2.21
CA PHE A 574 5.52 -10.20 -3.42
C PHE A 574 4.50 -9.30 -4.12
N THR A 575 3.53 -8.75 -3.38
CA THR A 575 2.48 -7.88 -3.94
C THR A 575 3.00 -6.57 -4.52
N LYS A 576 4.20 -6.15 -4.14
CA LYS A 576 4.87 -4.97 -4.72
C LYS A 576 5.63 -5.31 -5.99
N LYS A 577 6.12 -6.56 -6.12
CA LYS A 577 6.91 -7.00 -7.27
C LYS A 577 6.03 -7.51 -8.41
N ILE A 578 4.85 -8.07 -8.08
CA ILE A 578 3.99 -8.69 -9.08
C ILE A 578 3.50 -7.64 -10.08
N ASP A 579 3.67 -7.96 -11.37
CA ASP A 579 3.31 -7.13 -12.52
C ASP A 579 4.01 -5.76 -12.57
N GLU A 580 5.14 -5.58 -11.86
CA GLU A 580 5.93 -4.35 -11.95
C GLU A 580 6.81 -4.32 -13.20
N ASN A 581 7.22 -5.48 -13.70
CA ASN A 581 8.07 -5.53 -14.88
C ASN A 581 7.31 -5.15 -16.14
N ARG A 582 7.71 -4.03 -16.75
CA ARG A 582 7.04 -3.42 -17.90
C ARG A 582 7.39 -4.05 -19.23
N THR A 583 8.48 -4.82 -19.25
CA THR A 583 9.05 -5.35 -20.49
C THR A 583 8.74 -6.82 -20.75
N LEU A 584 8.18 -7.52 -19.75
CA LEU A 584 7.79 -8.91 -19.90
C LEU A 584 6.32 -9.04 -20.30
N LEU A 585 6.06 -9.81 -21.35
CA LEU A 585 4.72 -10.17 -21.81
C LEU A 585 4.57 -11.68 -21.72
N ALA A 586 3.76 -12.18 -20.78
CA ALA A 586 3.52 -13.62 -20.68
C ALA A 586 2.47 -14.07 -21.70
N CYS A 587 2.78 -15.18 -22.35
CA CYS A 587 1.91 -15.96 -23.23
C CYS A 587 1.57 -17.30 -22.56
N ALA A 588 0.65 -18.07 -23.12
CA ALA A 588 0.28 -19.37 -22.57
C ALA A 588 1.47 -20.34 -22.49
N ASN A 589 2.41 -20.24 -23.40
CA ASN A 589 3.55 -21.16 -23.55
C ASN A 589 4.92 -20.53 -23.25
N GLY A 590 4.99 -19.36 -22.61
CA GLY A 590 6.26 -18.72 -22.26
C GLY A 590 6.12 -17.21 -22.03
N VAL A 591 7.25 -16.54 -21.96
CA VAL A 591 7.34 -15.08 -21.73
C VAL A 591 8.15 -14.44 -22.83
N PHE A 592 7.63 -13.36 -23.41
CA PHE A 592 8.34 -12.53 -24.36
C PHE A 592 8.99 -11.36 -23.60
N ASP A 593 10.32 -11.30 -23.67
CA ASP A 593 11.12 -10.19 -23.16
C ASP A 593 11.21 -9.09 -24.24
N MET A 594 10.51 -7.98 -24.03
CA MET A 594 10.38 -6.89 -24.99
C MET A 594 11.69 -6.11 -25.17
N ASP A 595 12.55 -6.04 -24.15
CA ASP A 595 13.83 -5.33 -24.23
C ASP A 595 14.85 -6.15 -25.02
N LYS A 596 14.90 -7.46 -24.78
CA LYS A 596 15.78 -8.39 -25.50
C LYS A 596 15.20 -8.84 -26.83
N CYS A 597 13.92 -8.55 -27.07
CA CYS A 597 13.17 -9.06 -28.23
C CYS A 597 13.24 -10.59 -28.35
N GLU A 598 13.22 -11.32 -27.23
CA GLU A 598 13.39 -12.76 -27.13
C GLU A 598 12.20 -13.43 -26.44
N PHE A 599 11.80 -14.60 -26.96
CA PHE A 599 10.81 -15.46 -26.34
C PHE A 599 11.50 -16.61 -25.61
N ARG A 600 11.17 -16.82 -24.35
CA ARG A 600 11.74 -17.82 -23.44
C ARG A 600 10.71 -18.41 -22.50
N ASP A 601 11.07 -19.48 -21.82
CA ASP A 601 10.26 -19.98 -20.71
C ASP A 601 10.12 -18.93 -19.59
N GLY A 602 8.94 -18.89 -18.98
CA GLY A 602 8.69 -18.06 -17.83
C GLY A 602 9.42 -18.56 -16.60
N ARG A 603 9.75 -17.62 -15.70
CA ARG A 603 10.44 -17.88 -14.44
C ARG A 603 9.61 -17.33 -13.28
N GLN A 604 9.74 -17.94 -12.11
CA GLN A 604 9.04 -17.46 -10.90
C GLN A 604 9.43 -16.02 -10.55
N GLU A 605 10.70 -15.68 -10.78
CA GLU A 605 11.29 -14.37 -10.54
C GLU A 605 10.84 -13.30 -11.55
N ASP A 606 10.11 -13.68 -12.59
CA ASP A 606 9.47 -12.74 -13.51
C ASP A 606 8.31 -11.98 -12.84
N TYR A 607 7.73 -12.54 -11.78
CA TYR A 607 6.62 -11.97 -11.02
C TYR A 607 5.47 -11.47 -11.90
N VAL A 608 5.06 -12.28 -12.85
CA VAL A 608 3.97 -11.95 -13.78
C VAL A 608 2.71 -12.73 -13.40
N SER A 609 1.56 -12.05 -13.29
CA SER A 609 0.25 -12.66 -13.04
C SER A 609 -0.70 -12.60 -14.24
N PHE A 610 -0.42 -11.77 -15.23
CA PHE A 610 -1.21 -11.62 -16.43
C PHE A 610 -0.66 -12.45 -17.57
N SER A 611 -1.54 -12.94 -18.44
CA SER A 611 -1.19 -13.66 -19.67
C SER A 611 -2.02 -13.14 -20.85
N THR A 612 -1.46 -13.25 -22.05
CA THR A 612 -2.27 -13.11 -23.28
C THR A 612 -3.26 -14.26 -23.43
N ASN A 613 -3.08 -15.36 -22.67
CA ASN A 613 -3.81 -16.62 -22.77
C ASN A 613 -3.71 -17.30 -24.14
N LEU A 614 -2.82 -16.81 -24.98
CA LEU A 614 -2.53 -17.32 -26.32
C LEU A 614 -1.10 -17.86 -26.37
N GLU A 615 -0.89 -18.89 -27.19
CA GLU A 615 0.45 -19.37 -27.49
C GLU A 615 1.12 -18.47 -28.55
N TYR A 616 2.41 -18.22 -28.32
CA TYR A 616 3.26 -17.55 -29.31
C TYR A 616 4.22 -18.55 -29.96
N ASP A 617 4.13 -18.67 -31.29
CA ASP A 617 4.97 -19.58 -32.06
C ASP A 617 6.33 -18.91 -32.39
N LYS A 618 7.38 -19.26 -31.63
CA LYS A 618 8.73 -18.75 -31.87
C LYS A 618 9.21 -19.13 -33.27
N GLY A 619 9.54 -18.13 -34.08
CA GLY A 619 10.07 -18.34 -35.42
C GLY A 619 9.03 -18.37 -36.53
N ARG A 620 7.73 -18.45 -36.25
CA ARG A 620 6.67 -18.37 -37.24
C ARG A 620 6.36 -16.91 -37.58
N SER A 621 6.33 -16.60 -38.88
CA SER A 621 5.89 -15.29 -39.33
C SER A 621 4.37 -15.15 -39.21
N TYR A 622 3.90 -13.94 -38.86
CA TYR A 622 2.45 -13.65 -38.88
C TYR A 622 1.86 -13.87 -40.29
N LYS A 623 2.68 -13.73 -41.36
CA LYS A 623 2.27 -13.96 -42.75
C LYS A 623 1.97 -15.42 -43.08
N ASP A 624 2.44 -16.35 -42.26
CA ASP A 624 2.24 -17.78 -42.43
C ASP A 624 0.90 -18.27 -41.86
N PHE A 625 0.17 -17.36 -41.18
CA PHE A 625 -1.18 -17.63 -40.69
C PHE A 625 -2.18 -17.42 -41.86
N LYS A 626 -3.12 -18.36 -42.01
CA LYS A 626 -4.16 -18.27 -43.04
C LYS A 626 -5.10 -17.05 -42.82
N GLU A 627 -5.23 -16.58 -41.59
CA GLU A 627 -6.04 -15.47 -41.17
C GLU A 627 -5.43 -14.12 -41.55
N TRP A 628 -4.13 -14.07 -41.82
CA TRP A 628 -3.43 -12.80 -42.03
C TRP A 628 -4.02 -11.94 -43.13
N LYS A 629 -4.39 -12.55 -44.24
CA LYS A 629 -4.95 -11.80 -45.39
C LYS A 629 -6.26 -11.08 -45.04
N GLU A 630 -7.09 -11.70 -44.18
CA GLU A 630 -8.34 -11.10 -43.73
C GLU A 630 -8.08 -10.01 -42.70
N ILE A 631 -7.12 -10.19 -41.81
CA ILE A 631 -6.72 -9.19 -40.83
C ILE A 631 -6.09 -7.98 -41.51
N ASP A 632 -5.24 -8.19 -42.49
CA ASP A 632 -4.61 -7.10 -43.24
C ASP A 632 -5.66 -6.30 -44.03
N ASP A 633 -6.59 -6.96 -44.72
CA ASP A 633 -7.73 -6.32 -45.38
C ASP A 633 -8.61 -5.53 -44.40
N PHE A 634 -8.86 -6.10 -43.22
CA PHE A 634 -9.63 -5.42 -42.17
C PHE A 634 -8.92 -4.12 -41.69
N LEU A 635 -7.61 -4.17 -41.48
CA LEU A 635 -6.82 -3.00 -41.08
C LEU A 635 -6.77 -1.94 -42.21
N HIS A 636 -6.66 -2.37 -43.47
CA HIS A 636 -6.69 -1.46 -44.60
C HIS A 636 -8.04 -0.76 -44.76
N LYS A 637 -9.14 -1.45 -44.49
CA LYS A 637 -10.47 -0.89 -44.55
C LYS A 637 -10.77 0.04 -43.40
N ILE A 638 -10.32 -0.28 -42.18
CA ILE A 638 -10.51 0.62 -41.00
C ILE A 638 -9.67 1.90 -41.14
N PHE A 639 -8.43 1.78 -41.64
CA PHE A 639 -7.51 2.90 -41.81
C PHE A 639 -7.08 3.03 -43.27
N PRO A 640 -7.92 3.63 -44.14
CA PRO A 640 -7.59 3.74 -45.58
C PRO A 640 -6.38 4.65 -45.84
N ILE A 641 -6.12 5.65 -44.98
CA ILE A 641 -4.96 6.53 -45.07
C ILE A 641 -3.71 5.80 -44.57
N LYS A 642 -2.76 5.51 -45.46
CA LYS A 642 -1.58 4.72 -45.10
C LYS A 642 -0.79 5.25 -43.93
N ARG A 643 -0.53 6.58 -43.85
CA ARG A 643 0.22 7.18 -42.75
C ARG A 643 -0.47 7.02 -41.41
N VAL A 644 -1.80 7.18 -41.36
CA VAL A 644 -2.61 6.97 -40.15
C VAL A 644 -2.59 5.48 -39.78
N ARG A 645 -2.71 4.56 -40.75
CA ARG A 645 -2.63 3.12 -40.54
C ARG A 645 -1.28 2.69 -39.95
N ASP A 646 -0.18 3.13 -40.58
CA ASP A 646 1.18 2.80 -40.11
C ASP A 646 1.41 3.33 -38.68
N TYR A 647 0.94 4.54 -38.35
CA TYR A 647 0.99 5.08 -37.02
C TYR A 647 0.20 4.21 -36.03
N GLN A 648 -1.04 3.88 -36.38
CA GLN A 648 -1.92 3.10 -35.49
C GLN A 648 -1.37 1.68 -35.24
N ILE A 649 -0.89 0.99 -36.25
CA ILE A 649 -0.28 -0.34 -36.13
C ILE A 649 0.92 -0.28 -35.16
N ARG A 650 1.80 0.69 -35.31
CA ARG A 650 2.95 0.88 -34.40
C ARG A 650 2.52 1.24 -33.00
N HIS A 651 1.47 2.05 -32.84
CA HIS A 651 0.90 2.39 -31.55
C HIS A 651 0.33 1.14 -30.86
N LEU A 652 -0.46 0.32 -31.57
CA LEU A 652 -1.03 -0.92 -31.04
C LEU A 652 0.07 -1.92 -30.65
N ALA A 653 1.13 -2.04 -31.45
CA ALA A 653 2.29 -2.87 -31.11
C ALA A 653 2.99 -2.40 -29.83
N ARG A 654 3.05 -1.09 -29.57
CA ARG A 654 3.59 -0.54 -28.32
C ARG A 654 2.71 -0.78 -27.11
N CYS A 655 1.45 -1.18 -27.28
CA CYS A 655 0.63 -1.66 -26.17
C CYS A 655 1.08 -3.01 -25.61
N LEU A 656 2.02 -3.70 -26.25
CA LEU A 656 2.63 -4.93 -25.72
C LEU A 656 3.56 -4.65 -24.53
N ASN A 657 4.19 -3.47 -24.46
CA ASN A 657 5.03 -3.09 -23.33
C ASN A 657 4.30 -2.17 -22.34
N GLY A 658 4.81 -2.10 -21.11
CA GLY A 658 4.27 -1.27 -20.02
C GLY A 658 4.89 0.12 -19.91
N HIS A 659 5.65 0.61 -20.90
CA HIS A 659 6.21 1.95 -20.86
C HIS A 659 5.16 3.00 -21.20
N GLY A 660 4.97 3.99 -20.32
CA GLY A 660 4.07 5.11 -20.54
C GLY A 660 4.51 6.00 -21.72
N ASN A 661 3.57 6.60 -22.41
CA ASN A 661 3.84 7.50 -23.53
C ASN A 661 3.30 8.92 -23.32
N GLN A 662 2.76 9.24 -22.18
CA GLN A 662 2.11 10.51 -21.84
C GLN A 662 1.04 10.96 -22.85
N LYS A 663 0.43 10.01 -23.58
CA LYS A 663 -0.61 10.28 -24.59
C LYS A 663 -1.94 9.67 -24.16
N PHE A 664 -3.00 10.35 -24.57
CA PHE A 664 -4.37 9.91 -24.42
C PHE A 664 -4.98 9.81 -25.82
N HIS A 665 -5.26 8.58 -26.25
CA HIS A 665 -5.75 8.32 -27.60
C HIS A 665 -7.28 8.38 -27.63
N THR A 666 -7.85 9.25 -28.44
CA THR A 666 -9.28 9.38 -28.62
C THR A 666 -9.64 8.92 -30.03
N TRP A 667 -10.45 7.90 -30.14
CA TRP A 667 -10.92 7.31 -31.39
C TRP A 667 -12.34 7.78 -31.65
N THR A 668 -12.49 8.67 -32.66
CA THR A 668 -13.76 9.28 -33.00
C THR A 668 -14.29 8.77 -34.36
N GLY A 669 -15.54 9.03 -34.64
CA GLY A 669 -16.17 8.78 -35.94
C GLY A 669 -17.57 8.21 -35.80
N VAL A 670 -18.40 8.45 -36.81
CA VAL A 670 -19.80 7.98 -36.86
C VAL A 670 -19.89 6.46 -36.74
N GLY A 671 -21.00 5.94 -36.21
CA GLY A 671 -21.18 4.50 -35.99
C GLY A 671 -20.83 3.62 -37.21
N SER A 672 -20.60 2.33 -36.95
CA SER A 672 -20.27 1.31 -37.99
C SER A 672 -18.94 1.56 -38.72
N ASN A 673 -17.90 2.00 -38.04
CA ASN A 673 -16.60 2.32 -38.61
C ASN A 673 -15.45 1.39 -38.14
N GLY A 674 -15.78 0.31 -37.44
CA GLY A 674 -14.83 -0.72 -37.00
C GLY A 674 -14.10 -0.48 -35.69
N LYS A 675 -14.30 0.64 -34.98
CA LYS A 675 -13.70 0.93 -33.65
C LYS A 675 -13.86 -0.22 -32.67
N SER A 676 -15.10 -0.66 -32.43
CA SER A 676 -15.40 -1.73 -31.46
C SER A 676 -14.81 -3.06 -31.87
N MET A 677 -14.74 -3.37 -33.17
CA MET A 677 -14.14 -4.60 -33.67
C MET A 677 -12.62 -4.59 -33.48
N LEU A 678 -11.96 -3.45 -33.66
CA LEU A 678 -10.53 -3.31 -33.39
C LEU A 678 -10.22 -3.46 -31.87
N ILE A 679 -11.10 -2.90 -31.02
CA ILE A 679 -10.98 -3.08 -29.56
C ILE A 679 -11.11 -4.58 -29.20
N CYS A 680 -12.12 -5.28 -29.74
CA CYS A 680 -12.28 -6.72 -29.51
C CYS A 680 -11.07 -7.53 -29.99
N LEU A 681 -10.49 -7.17 -31.13
CA LEU A 681 -9.29 -7.85 -31.63
C LEU A 681 -8.07 -7.63 -30.73
N MET A 682 -7.88 -6.42 -30.21
CA MET A 682 -6.85 -6.12 -29.23
C MET A 682 -7.06 -6.85 -27.90
N GLU A 683 -8.30 -6.94 -27.43
CA GLU A 683 -8.66 -7.70 -26.22
C GLU A 683 -8.38 -9.20 -26.43
N SER A 684 -8.72 -9.76 -27.60
CA SER A 684 -8.43 -11.15 -27.94
C SER A 684 -6.93 -11.43 -28.01
N ALA A 685 -6.14 -10.48 -28.52
CA ALA A 685 -4.68 -10.66 -28.65
C ALA A 685 -3.93 -10.44 -27.31
N LEU A 686 -4.41 -9.56 -26.44
CA LEU A 686 -3.72 -9.18 -25.22
C LEU A 686 -4.22 -9.89 -23.95
N GLY A 687 -5.37 -10.56 -24.01
CA GLY A 687 -5.92 -11.29 -22.89
C GLY A 687 -6.02 -10.43 -21.62
N ASP A 688 -5.39 -10.88 -20.54
CA ASP A 688 -5.44 -10.19 -19.25
C ASP A 688 -4.80 -8.78 -19.25
N TYR A 689 -3.93 -8.49 -20.21
CA TYR A 689 -3.32 -7.16 -20.34
C TYR A 689 -4.28 -6.09 -20.88
N ALA A 690 -5.41 -6.49 -21.44
CA ALA A 690 -6.47 -5.58 -21.88
C ALA A 690 -7.53 -5.38 -20.79
N CYS A 691 -8.12 -4.18 -20.71
CA CYS A 691 -9.16 -3.87 -19.74
C CYS A 691 -10.10 -2.79 -20.23
N LYS A 692 -11.39 -2.97 -20.00
CA LYS A 692 -12.42 -1.89 -20.11
C LYS A 692 -12.66 -1.27 -18.76
N VAL A 693 -12.71 0.04 -18.73
CA VAL A 693 -13.13 0.81 -17.54
C VAL A 693 -14.25 1.77 -17.89
N PRO A 694 -15.17 2.06 -16.96
CA PRO A 694 -16.27 2.99 -17.22
C PRO A 694 -15.72 4.41 -17.44
N ILE A 695 -16.36 5.15 -18.32
CA ILE A 695 -16.01 6.55 -18.61
C ILE A 695 -16.17 7.46 -17.40
N SER A 696 -17.00 7.06 -16.43
CA SER A 696 -17.15 7.78 -15.15
C SER A 696 -15.81 8.01 -14.43
N LEU A 697 -14.81 7.15 -14.70
CA LEU A 697 -13.45 7.38 -14.23
C LEU A 697 -12.88 8.75 -14.66
N LEU A 698 -13.21 9.21 -15.87
CA LEU A 698 -12.73 10.49 -16.42
C LEU A 698 -13.78 11.60 -16.43
N THR A 699 -15.03 11.36 -16.04
CA THR A 699 -16.09 12.38 -16.03
C THR A 699 -16.49 12.79 -14.62
N GLN A 700 -16.27 11.94 -13.64
CA GLN A 700 -16.54 12.27 -12.25
C GLN A 700 -15.29 12.82 -11.56
N GLY A 701 -15.48 13.72 -10.61
CA GLY A 701 -14.39 14.18 -9.73
C GLY A 701 -13.89 13.03 -8.87
N ARG A 702 -12.60 13.01 -8.55
CA ARG A 702 -12.09 12.10 -7.52
C ARG A 702 -12.96 12.23 -6.26
N GLY A 703 -13.40 11.11 -5.72
CA GLY A 703 -13.97 11.07 -4.38
C GLY A 703 -13.02 11.71 -3.36
N LYS A 704 -13.49 11.96 -2.14
CA LYS A 704 -12.68 12.55 -1.06
C LYS A 704 -11.31 11.87 -0.98
N SER A 705 -10.26 12.65 -0.76
CA SER A 705 -8.88 12.15 -0.58
C SER A 705 -8.86 10.94 0.36
N GLY A 706 -8.30 9.81 -0.10
CA GLY A 706 -8.32 8.54 0.63
C GLY A 706 -9.55 7.66 0.39
N GLY A 707 -10.49 8.06 -0.49
CA GLY A 707 -11.60 7.22 -0.93
C GLY A 707 -11.11 6.00 -1.74
N ALA A 708 -11.85 4.90 -1.68
CA ALA A 708 -11.58 3.73 -2.51
C ALA A 708 -11.91 4.05 -3.99
N SER A 709 -11.03 3.62 -4.89
CA SER A 709 -11.23 3.76 -6.35
C SER A 709 -10.89 2.43 -7.02
N PRO A 710 -11.81 1.46 -6.97
CA PRO A 710 -11.57 0.12 -7.52
C PRO A 710 -11.28 0.14 -9.03
N GLU A 711 -11.84 1.09 -9.76
CA GLU A 711 -11.58 1.29 -11.18
C GLU A 711 -10.11 1.63 -11.44
N VAL A 712 -9.50 2.43 -10.56
CA VAL A 712 -8.08 2.78 -10.67
C VAL A 712 -7.19 1.60 -10.28
N VAL A 713 -7.55 0.84 -9.23
CA VAL A 713 -6.82 -0.38 -8.84
C VAL A 713 -6.79 -1.38 -9.98
N ARG A 714 -7.89 -1.50 -10.71
CA ARG A 714 -8.01 -2.41 -11.87
C ARG A 714 -7.05 -2.10 -13.02
N LEU A 715 -6.47 -0.88 -13.05
CA LEU A 715 -5.50 -0.47 -14.07
C LEU A 715 -4.09 -1.01 -13.81
N LYS A 716 -3.79 -1.50 -12.60
CA LYS A 716 -2.46 -2.01 -12.26
C LYS A 716 -2.07 -3.16 -13.22
N GLY A 717 -0.89 -3.09 -13.82
CA GLY A 717 -0.35 -4.11 -14.73
C GLY A 717 -1.01 -4.18 -16.11
N ARG A 718 -2.12 -3.48 -16.34
CA ARG A 718 -2.79 -3.44 -17.65
C ARG A 718 -1.99 -2.61 -18.65
N ARG A 719 -2.13 -2.94 -19.94
CA ARG A 719 -1.35 -2.30 -21.03
C ARG A 719 -2.20 -1.65 -22.09
N PHE A 720 -3.40 -2.16 -22.33
CA PHE A 720 -4.39 -1.62 -23.23
C PHE A 720 -5.69 -1.37 -22.47
N VAL A 721 -6.00 -0.10 -22.22
CA VAL A 721 -7.21 0.29 -21.49
C VAL A 721 -8.13 1.08 -22.38
N THR A 722 -9.40 0.67 -22.42
CA THR A 722 -10.43 1.33 -23.21
C THR A 722 -11.56 1.87 -22.37
N MET A 723 -12.06 3.04 -22.75
CA MET A 723 -13.27 3.70 -22.27
C MET A 723 -14.17 3.95 -23.45
N GLN A 724 -15.47 3.88 -23.27
CA GLN A 724 -16.42 4.02 -24.37
C GLN A 724 -17.56 4.94 -23.97
N GLU A 725 -18.09 5.65 -24.95
CA GLU A 725 -19.35 6.42 -24.90
C GLU A 725 -19.44 7.42 -23.74
N PRO A 726 -18.65 8.51 -23.80
CA PRO A 726 -18.85 9.62 -22.87
C PRO A 726 -20.24 10.25 -23.06
N ASP A 727 -20.86 10.64 -21.95
CA ASP A 727 -22.06 11.49 -22.00
C ASP A 727 -21.65 12.86 -22.57
N GLU A 728 -22.30 13.29 -23.66
CA GLU A 728 -22.02 14.56 -24.32
C GLU A 728 -22.18 15.78 -23.40
N SER A 729 -23.00 15.67 -22.35
CA SER A 729 -23.30 16.73 -21.41
C SER A 729 -22.16 16.95 -20.39
N VAL A 730 -21.34 15.92 -20.11
CA VAL A 730 -20.35 15.93 -19.02
C VAL A 730 -18.93 16.13 -19.55
N PRO A 731 -18.22 17.20 -19.16
CA PRO A 731 -16.86 17.43 -19.63
C PRO A 731 -15.87 16.43 -19.01
N LEU A 732 -14.79 16.12 -19.76
CA LEU A 732 -13.69 15.30 -19.24
C LEU A 732 -12.94 16.00 -18.11
N ASN A 733 -12.65 15.28 -17.04
CA ASN A 733 -11.76 15.71 -15.97
C ASN A 733 -10.31 15.66 -16.46
N THR A 734 -9.82 16.76 -17.00
CA THR A 734 -8.48 16.88 -17.56
C THR A 734 -7.39 16.79 -16.49
N GLY A 735 -7.70 17.08 -15.23
CA GLY A 735 -6.79 16.88 -14.10
C GLY A 735 -6.48 15.40 -13.89
N LEU A 736 -7.52 14.57 -13.80
CA LEU A 736 -7.35 13.12 -13.66
C LEU A 736 -6.74 12.48 -14.91
N MET A 737 -7.13 12.94 -16.10
CA MET A 737 -6.51 12.48 -17.35
C MET A 737 -5.00 12.77 -17.37
N LYS A 738 -4.57 13.96 -16.93
CA LYS A 738 -3.14 14.31 -16.82
C LYS A 738 -2.41 13.44 -15.82
N GLU A 739 -3.03 13.13 -14.69
CA GLU A 739 -2.49 12.24 -13.68
C GLU A 739 -2.32 10.82 -14.22
N LEU A 740 -3.35 10.25 -14.84
CA LEU A 740 -3.30 8.90 -15.43
C LEU A 740 -2.33 8.79 -16.62
N THR A 741 -2.01 9.89 -17.29
CA THR A 741 -1.02 9.93 -18.38
C THR A 741 0.33 10.49 -17.94
N SER A 742 0.55 10.67 -16.64
CA SER A 742 1.87 11.05 -16.11
C SER A 742 2.74 9.81 -15.89
N SER A 743 4.04 10.04 -15.73
CA SER A 743 4.98 8.99 -15.29
C SER A 743 5.07 8.92 -13.76
N GLU A 744 4.14 9.55 -13.05
CA GLU A 744 4.11 9.54 -11.58
C GLU A 744 3.34 8.33 -11.06
N LYS A 745 3.69 7.92 -9.86
CA LYS A 745 2.99 6.83 -9.18
C LYS A 745 1.59 7.26 -8.77
N ILE A 746 0.63 6.41 -9.07
CA ILE A 746 -0.76 6.56 -8.68
C ILE A 746 -0.95 5.90 -7.32
N ILE A 747 -1.52 6.66 -6.37
CA ILE A 747 -1.85 6.15 -5.04
C ILE A 747 -3.38 5.97 -4.96
N THR A 748 -3.82 4.75 -4.69
CA THR A 748 -5.24 4.41 -4.60
C THR A 748 -5.48 3.38 -3.51
N ARG A 749 -6.75 3.11 -3.21
CA ARG A 749 -7.17 2.11 -2.24
C ARG A 749 -8.27 1.23 -2.82
N ASP A 750 -8.18 -0.08 -2.58
CA ASP A 750 -9.23 -1.01 -2.93
C ASP A 750 -10.43 -0.93 -1.96
N LEU A 751 -11.62 -1.31 -2.40
CA LEU A 751 -12.89 -1.21 -1.68
C LEU A 751 -12.86 -1.89 -0.30
N TYR A 752 -12.27 -3.07 -0.22
CA TYR A 752 -12.21 -3.90 0.99
C TYR A 752 -10.83 -3.91 1.66
N ALA A 753 -9.93 -3.07 1.20
CA ALA A 753 -8.62 -2.91 1.80
C ALA A 753 -8.72 -2.09 3.09
N GLY A 754 -8.20 -2.60 4.19
CA GLY A 754 -8.07 -1.83 5.43
C GLY A 754 -7.27 -0.53 5.18
N SER A 755 -7.36 0.43 6.11
CA SER A 755 -6.72 1.76 5.99
C SER A 755 -5.20 1.73 5.71
N LYS A 756 -4.54 0.59 5.93
CA LYS A 756 -3.11 0.38 5.66
C LYS A 756 -2.80 -0.20 4.28
N SER A 757 -3.80 -0.56 3.48
CA SER A 757 -3.61 -1.20 2.16
C SER A 757 -3.79 -0.17 1.04
N MET A 758 -2.96 0.86 1.01
CA MET A 758 -2.83 1.70 -0.16
C MET A 758 -2.02 0.95 -1.22
N VAL A 759 -2.53 0.94 -2.44
CA VAL A 759 -1.83 0.41 -3.61
C VAL A 759 -1.15 1.59 -4.30
N GLU A 760 0.15 1.49 -4.49
CA GLU A 760 0.96 2.48 -5.21
C GLU A 760 1.59 1.80 -6.42
N PHE A 761 1.35 2.32 -7.61
CA PHE A 761 1.90 1.77 -8.85
C PHE A 761 2.02 2.86 -9.92
N GLU A 762 2.91 2.67 -10.87
CA GLU A 762 2.97 3.46 -12.09
C GLU A 762 2.09 2.82 -13.16
N LEU A 763 1.32 3.64 -13.88
CA LEU A 763 0.44 3.15 -14.92
C LEU A 763 1.26 2.61 -16.12
N GLN A 764 1.02 1.36 -16.48
CA GLN A 764 1.62 0.71 -17.64
C GLN A 764 0.75 0.84 -18.90
N ALA A 765 -0.50 1.23 -18.74
CA ALA A 765 -1.50 1.22 -19.80
C ALA A 765 -1.37 2.42 -20.73
N LYS A 766 -1.67 2.18 -22.01
CA LYS A 766 -2.06 3.19 -22.97
C LYS A 766 -3.57 3.34 -22.92
N LEU A 767 -4.02 4.58 -22.73
CA LEU A 767 -5.43 4.90 -22.54
C LEU A 767 -6.10 5.26 -23.86
N HIS A 768 -7.25 4.63 -24.12
CA HIS A 768 -8.04 4.83 -25.34
C HIS A 768 -9.48 5.19 -24.97
N LEU A 769 -9.98 6.26 -25.56
CA LEU A 769 -11.38 6.64 -25.47
C LEU A 769 -12.01 6.45 -26.85
N ALA A 770 -12.97 5.55 -26.97
CA ALA A 770 -13.76 5.36 -28.19
C ALA A 770 -15.11 6.05 -28.03
N CYS A 771 -15.40 6.99 -28.93
CA CYS A 771 -16.64 7.76 -28.92
C CYS A 771 -17.11 8.04 -30.35
N ASN A 772 -18.39 8.36 -30.50
CA ASN A 772 -18.92 8.85 -31.77
C ASN A 772 -18.64 10.35 -31.87
N ASP A 773 -19.04 11.09 -30.87
CA ASP A 773 -18.83 12.53 -30.78
C ASP A 773 -17.65 12.86 -29.90
N LYS A 774 -17.00 13.97 -30.19
CA LYS A 774 -15.85 14.47 -29.43
C LYS A 774 -16.32 14.91 -28.04
N PRO A 775 -15.76 14.38 -26.93
CA PRO A 775 -16.18 14.77 -25.58
C PRO A 775 -15.86 16.25 -25.29
N LYS A 776 -16.65 16.90 -24.42
CA LYS A 776 -16.37 18.28 -24.02
C LYS A 776 -15.09 18.40 -23.21
N ILE A 777 -14.24 19.34 -23.58
CA ILE A 777 -13.02 19.71 -22.86
C ILE A 777 -13.08 21.20 -22.52
N ASN A 778 -13.11 21.53 -21.23
CA ASN A 778 -13.27 22.89 -20.74
C ASN A 778 -11.94 23.59 -20.44
N THR A 779 -10.84 23.22 -21.10
CA THR A 779 -9.55 23.82 -20.87
C THR A 779 -8.76 23.97 -22.17
N ASN A 780 -8.05 25.09 -22.30
CA ASN A 780 -7.10 25.33 -23.39
C ASN A 780 -5.64 25.09 -22.95
N ASP A 781 -5.43 24.52 -21.79
CA ASP A 781 -4.13 24.25 -21.22
C ASP A 781 -3.27 23.36 -22.14
N GLN A 782 -2.08 23.87 -22.48
CA GLN A 782 -1.13 23.16 -23.35
C GLN A 782 -0.72 21.79 -22.78
N GLY A 783 -0.67 21.67 -21.44
CA GLY A 783 -0.37 20.41 -20.76
C GLY A 783 -1.41 19.33 -21.04
N THR A 784 -2.68 19.70 -21.22
CA THR A 784 -3.78 18.82 -21.66
C THR A 784 -3.62 18.46 -23.13
N TRP A 785 -3.55 19.45 -24.01
CA TRP A 785 -3.60 19.21 -25.46
C TRP A 785 -2.38 18.48 -26.03
N ARG A 786 -1.19 18.65 -25.45
CA ARG A 786 -0.01 17.86 -25.84
C ARG A 786 -0.17 16.34 -25.60
N ARG A 787 -1.14 15.95 -24.76
CA ARG A 787 -1.42 14.55 -24.45
C ARG A 787 -2.47 13.92 -25.36
N PHE A 788 -3.37 14.72 -25.89
CA PHE A 788 -4.38 14.23 -26.82
C PHE A 788 -3.80 13.81 -28.17
N VAL A 789 -4.25 12.66 -28.64
CA VAL A 789 -4.04 12.17 -30.00
C VAL A 789 -5.39 11.69 -30.50
N VAL A 790 -6.00 12.46 -31.37
CA VAL A 790 -7.36 12.20 -31.86
C VAL A 790 -7.32 11.58 -33.23
N ILE A 791 -7.86 10.38 -33.34
CA ILE A 791 -7.90 9.61 -34.58
C ILE A 791 -9.32 9.52 -35.09
N ASN A 792 -9.56 10.04 -36.30
CA ASN A 792 -10.84 9.96 -36.96
C ASN A 792 -10.94 8.64 -37.76
N PHE A 793 -11.93 7.83 -37.43
CA PHE A 793 -12.29 6.60 -38.17
C PHE A 793 -13.26 6.97 -39.28
N ILE A 794 -12.69 7.31 -40.46
CA ILE A 794 -13.42 7.85 -41.62
C ILE A 794 -14.18 6.77 -42.39
N SER A 795 -13.90 5.50 -42.15
CA SER A 795 -14.53 4.38 -42.86
C SER A 795 -15.94 4.08 -42.36
N LYS A 796 -16.79 3.55 -43.23
CA LYS A 796 -18.16 3.15 -42.87
C LYS A 796 -18.44 1.76 -43.46
N PHE A 797 -18.93 0.86 -42.60
CA PHE A 797 -19.31 -0.50 -42.97
C PHE A 797 -20.82 -0.60 -43.07
N ILE A 798 -21.34 -0.80 -44.27
CA ILE A 798 -22.78 -0.81 -44.60
C ILE A 798 -23.13 -1.96 -45.56
N ALA A 799 -24.42 -2.25 -45.70
CA ALA A 799 -24.86 -3.34 -46.56
C ALA A 799 -24.58 -3.08 -48.03
N GLU A 800 -24.77 -1.84 -48.50
CA GLU A 800 -24.61 -1.44 -49.91
C GLU A 800 -23.67 -0.21 -49.98
N PRO A 801 -22.34 -0.40 -50.09
CA PRO A 801 -21.38 0.69 -50.20
C PRO A 801 -21.54 1.41 -51.55
N LYS A 802 -21.53 2.75 -51.57
CA LYS A 802 -21.67 3.61 -52.74
C LYS A 802 -20.64 4.74 -52.79
N GLY A 803 -20.05 5.07 -51.66
CA GLY A 803 -19.15 6.18 -51.49
C GLY A 803 -17.67 5.80 -51.28
N PRO A 804 -16.78 6.80 -51.33
CA PRO A 804 -15.39 6.58 -50.92
C PRO A 804 -15.37 6.22 -49.42
N ASN A 805 -14.48 5.31 -49.01
CA ASN A 805 -14.35 4.79 -47.62
C ASN A 805 -15.59 4.04 -47.08
N GLU A 806 -16.54 3.69 -47.94
CA GLU A 806 -17.63 2.80 -47.59
C GLU A 806 -17.26 1.37 -48.02
N TYR A 807 -17.46 0.42 -47.12
CA TYR A 807 -17.13 -1.00 -47.30
C TYR A 807 -18.32 -1.88 -46.96
N LYS A 808 -18.43 -3.01 -47.64
CA LYS A 808 -19.47 -3.99 -47.32
C LYS A 808 -19.26 -4.54 -45.91
N MET A 809 -20.31 -4.55 -45.11
CA MET A 809 -20.31 -5.10 -43.74
C MET A 809 -20.08 -6.61 -43.80
N ASP A 810 -19.10 -7.11 -43.05
CA ASP A 810 -18.89 -8.55 -42.83
C ASP A 810 -19.68 -8.98 -41.58
N MET A 811 -20.73 -9.76 -41.75
CA MET A 811 -21.57 -10.24 -40.66
C MET A 811 -20.85 -11.23 -39.73
N MET A 812 -19.71 -11.78 -40.14
CA MET A 812 -18.93 -12.72 -39.34
C MET A 812 -17.78 -12.05 -38.61
N ILE A 813 -17.55 -10.75 -38.80
CA ILE A 813 -16.38 -10.05 -38.25
C ILE A 813 -16.30 -10.15 -36.74
N GLU A 814 -17.41 -10.03 -36.02
CA GLU A 814 -17.45 -10.13 -34.57
C GLU A 814 -17.00 -11.51 -34.09
N ARG A 815 -17.38 -12.59 -34.77
CA ARG A 815 -16.93 -13.93 -34.45
C ARG A 815 -15.44 -14.10 -34.74
N LYS A 816 -14.98 -13.54 -35.87
CA LYS A 816 -13.56 -13.62 -36.31
C LYS A 816 -12.64 -12.91 -35.29
N VAL A 817 -12.90 -11.67 -34.94
CA VAL A 817 -12.06 -10.89 -34.00
C VAL A 817 -12.01 -11.46 -32.59
N LYS A 818 -13.02 -12.28 -32.21
CA LYS A 818 -13.07 -12.96 -30.91
C LYS A 818 -12.48 -14.38 -30.97
N SER A 819 -12.06 -14.86 -32.15
CA SER A 819 -11.50 -16.21 -32.27
C SER A 819 -10.03 -16.26 -31.85
N GLU A 820 -9.62 -17.40 -31.31
CA GLU A 820 -8.25 -17.65 -30.88
C GLU A 820 -7.27 -17.52 -32.06
N GLU A 821 -7.68 -18.00 -33.25
CA GLU A 821 -6.85 -17.99 -34.46
C GLU A 821 -6.51 -16.55 -34.90
N TRP A 822 -7.51 -15.67 -34.93
CA TRP A 822 -7.26 -14.25 -35.18
C TRP A 822 -6.44 -13.60 -34.09
N GLY A 823 -6.70 -13.92 -32.84
CA GLY A 823 -5.93 -13.45 -31.70
C GLY A 823 -4.45 -13.83 -31.80
N ARG A 824 -4.14 -15.11 -32.08
CA ARG A 824 -2.75 -15.60 -32.24
C ARG A 824 -2.04 -14.92 -33.41
N CYS A 825 -2.70 -14.84 -34.57
CA CYS A 825 -2.15 -14.18 -35.74
C CYS A 825 -1.85 -12.72 -35.48
N PHE A 826 -2.80 -12.01 -34.85
CA PHE A 826 -2.66 -10.59 -34.54
C PHE A 826 -1.60 -10.33 -33.48
N LEU A 827 -1.51 -11.17 -32.42
CA LEU A 827 -0.43 -11.11 -31.43
C LEU A 827 0.95 -11.27 -32.08
N ALA A 828 1.09 -12.28 -32.98
CA ALA A 828 2.34 -12.47 -33.74
C ALA A 828 2.69 -11.26 -34.62
N PHE A 829 1.69 -10.65 -35.25
CA PHE A 829 1.86 -9.43 -36.04
C PHE A 829 2.32 -8.25 -35.19
N LEU A 830 1.68 -8.03 -34.03
CA LEU A 830 2.05 -6.96 -33.10
C LEU A 830 3.46 -7.15 -32.56
N ILE A 831 3.85 -8.36 -32.13
CA ILE A 831 5.20 -8.67 -31.64
C ILE A 831 6.25 -8.41 -32.71
N GLN A 832 6.02 -8.88 -33.96
CA GLN A 832 6.98 -8.68 -35.05
C GLN A 832 7.05 -7.20 -35.49
N THR A 833 5.92 -6.48 -35.44
CA THR A 833 5.90 -5.03 -35.66
C THR A 833 6.66 -4.29 -34.55
N TYR A 834 6.49 -4.71 -33.30
CA TYR A 834 7.25 -4.12 -32.19
C TYR A 834 8.75 -4.33 -32.39
N LYS A 835 9.20 -5.56 -32.69
CA LYS A 835 10.61 -5.86 -32.98
C LYS A 835 11.20 -4.96 -34.07
N ALA A 836 10.43 -4.71 -35.13
CA ALA A 836 10.89 -3.91 -36.29
C ALA A 836 11.03 -2.42 -35.95
N HIS A 837 10.25 -1.90 -34.95
CA HIS A 837 10.10 -0.46 -34.71
C HIS A 837 10.30 -0.06 -33.22
N ALA A 838 10.91 -0.92 -32.40
CA ALA A 838 11.07 -0.69 -30.97
C ALA A 838 11.85 0.58 -30.64
N ASN A 839 12.89 0.86 -31.42
CA ASN A 839 13.81 1.99 -31.23
C ASN A 839 13.44 3.27 -32.01
N GLU A 840 12.35 3.24 -32.77
CA GLU A 840 11.90 4.40 -33.53
C GLU A 840 10.97 5.28 -32.70
N GLU A 841 11.05 6.58 -32.83
CA GLU A 841 10.07 7.49 -32.23
C GLU A 841 8.70 7.37 -32.91
N LEU A 842 7.62 7.34 -32.14
CA LEU A 842 6.26 7.30 -32.67
C LEU A 842 5.69 8.71 -32.77
N VAL A 843 5.84 9.34 -33.95
CA VAL A 843 5.34 10.69 -34.21
C VAL A 843 4.00 10.60 -34.95
N PRO A 844 2.93 11.29 -34.45
CA PRO A 844 1.67 11.36 -35.19
C PRO A 844 1.83 12.05 -36.54
N PRO A 845 1.27 11.50 -37.63
CA PRO A 845 1.30 12.13 -38.97
C PRO A 845 0.42 13.39 -39.01
N ALA A 846 0.61 14.19 -40.04
CA ALA A 846 -0.08 15.48 -40.25
C ALA A 846 -1.60 15.34 -40.11
N GLU A 847 -2.18 14.32 -40.68
CA GLU A 847 -3.64 14.07 -40.67
C GLU A 847 -4.20 13.89 -39.23
N ILE A 848 -3.41 13.29 -38.33
CA ILE A 848 -3.80 13.14 -36.93
C ILE A 848 -3.59 14.46 -36.16
N LEU A 849 -2.50 15.18 -36.47
CA LEU A 849 -2.21 16.46 -35.82
C LEU A 849 -3.24 17.53 -36.20
N GLU A 850 -3.60 17.63 -37.47
CA GLU A 850 -4.62 18.54 -37.97
C GLU A 850 -5.96 18.27 -37.31
N TYR A 851 -6.43 17.01 -37.30
CA TYR A 851 -7.69 16.64 -36.67
C TYR A 851 -7.71 16.88 -35.14
N THR A 852 -6.57 16.69 -34.50
CA THR A 852 -6.41 16.99 -33.07
C THR A 852 -6.46 18.51 -32.82
N ASN A 853 -5.84 19.31 -33.70
CA ASN A 853 -5.87 20.77 -33.62
C ASN A 853 -7.27 21.34 -33.88
N GLU A 854 -7.99 20.83 -34.90
CA GLU A 854 -9.39 21.17 -35.12
C GLU A 854 -10.24 20.94 -33.86
N TYR A 855 -10.09 19.79 -33.21
CA TYR A 855 -10.81 19.53 -31.97
C TYR A 855 -10.43 20.47 -30.84
N ARG A 856 -9.15 20.89 -30.77
CA ARG A 856 -8.68 21.88 -29.80
C ARG A 856 -9.35 23.24 -30.03
N GLU A 857 -9.46 23.67 -31.28
CA GLU A 857 -10.12 24.92 -31.65
C GLU A 857 -11.62 24.85 -31.35
N GLU A 858 -12.30 23.77 -31.72
CA GLU A 858 -13.72 23.54 -31.40
C GLU A 858 -14.00 23.53 -29.90
N SER A 859 -13.09 22.99 -29.10
CA SER A 859 -13.22 22.89 -27.64
C SER A 859 -12.95 24.23 -26.94
N ASN A 860 -12.29 25.17 -27.59
CA ASN A 860 -11.95 26.45 -27.03
C ASN A 860 -13.09 27.45 -27.21
N ALA A 861 -14.00 27.53 -26.24
CA ALA A 861 -15.12 28.46 -26.26
C ALA A 861 -14.68 29.92 -26.42
N ILE A 862 -13.53 30.29 -25.88
CA ILE A 862 -12.95 31.63 -26.04
C ILE A 862 -12.56 31.87 -27.49
N MET A 863 -11.86 30.92 -28.11
CA MET A 863 -11.47 31.03 -29.53
C MET A 863 -12.70 30.96 -30.44
N LYS A 864 -13.72 30.19 -30.09
CA LYS A 864 -14.99 30.16 -30.83
C LYS A 864 -15.63 31.54 -30.82
N PHE A 865 -15.75 32.19 -29.66
CA PHE A 865 -16.19 33.58 -29.56
C PHE A 865 -15.34 34.52 -30.42
N ILE A 866 -14.00 34.42 -30.30
CA ILE A 866 -13.07 35.28 -31.04
C ILE A 866 -13.26 35.09 -32.55
N ASN A 867 -13.39 33.87 -33.05
CA ASN A 867 -13.56 33.60 -34.47
C ASN A 867 -14.93 34.03 -35.01
N GLU A 868 -15.97 33.88 -34.21
CA GLU A 868 -17.34 34.29 -34.57
C GLU A 868 -17.51 35.83 -34.58
N TYR A 869 -16.98 36.51 -33.55
CA TYR A 869 -17.25 37.93 -33.28
C TYR A 869 -16.14 38.88 -33.64
N THR A 870 -14.97 38.39 -34.09
CA THR A 870 -13.88 39.25 -34.50
C THR A 870 -13.37 38.94 -35.90
N ARG A 871 -12.89 39.95 -36.61
CA ARG A 871 -12.15 39.79 -37.87
C ARG A 871 -10.93 40.72 -37.90
N VAL A 872 -9.90 40.34 -38.63
CA VAL A 872 -8.73 41.18 -38.84
C VAL A 872 -9.20 42.45 -39.60
N ALA A 873 -8.69 43.59 -39.19
CA ALA A 873 -8.91 44.83 -39.91
C ALA A 873 -8.22 44.78 -41.29
N VAL A 874 -8.92 45.24 -42.32
CA VAL A 874 -8.36 45.26 -43.69
C VAL A 874 -7.56 46.56 -43.91
N ASP A 875 -6.46 46.47 -44.62
CA ASP A 875 -5.63 47.66 -44.93
C ASP A 875 -6.44 48.70 -45.70
N GLY A 876 -6.52 49.94 -45.14
CA GLY A 876 -7.32 51.03 -45.71
C GLY A 876 -8.74 51.17 -45.14
N GLU A 877 -9.17 50.30 -44.26
CA GLU A 877 -10.46 50.40 -43.57
C GLU A 877 -10.39 51.42 -42.41
N GLU A 878 -11.41 52.25 -42.21
CA GLU A 878 -11.55 53.13 -41.06
C GLU A 878 -11.82 52.30 -39.80
N VAL A 879 -10.79 52.01 -39.00
CA VAL A 879 -10.84 51.13 -37.88
C VAL A 879 -11.33 51.88 -36.64
N VAL A 880 -12.54 51.54 -36.13
CA VAL A 880 -12.98 52.00 -34.82
C VAL A 880 -12.24 51.21 -33.73
N PRO A 881 -11.46 51.82 -32.82
CA PRO A 881 -10.70 51.12 -31.82
C PRO A 881 -11.59 50.27 -30.88
N VAL A 882 -11.31 48.99 -30.81
CA VAL A 882 -12.06 48.07 -29.95
C VAL A 882 -11.62 48.22 -28.49
N ARG A 883 -12.51 48.64 -27.63
CA ARG A 883 -12.25 48.85 -26.21
C ARG A 883 -12.55 47.62 -25.39
N ARG A 884 -11.74 47.41 -24.27
CA ARG A 884 -11.94 46.26 -23.36
C ARG A 884 -13.36 46.10 -22.84
N PRO A 885 -14.09 47.16 -22.37
CA PRO A 885 -15.47 46.98 -21.86
C PRO A 885 -16.40 46.42 -22.92
N THR A 886 -16.40 46.99 -24.15
CA THR A 886 -17.25 46.58 -25.26
C THR A 886 -17.05 45.08 -25.61
N LEU A 887 -15.79 44.64 -25.69
CA LEU A 887 -15.43 43.26 -25.97
C LEU A 887 -15.85 42.32 -24.83
N THR A 888 -15.66 42.79 -23.58
CA THR A 888 -16.03 42.02 -22.38
C THR A 888 -17.53 41.80 -22.27
N ASP A 889 -18.32 42.85 -22.56
CA ASP A 889 -19.78 42.73 -22.46
C ASP A 889 -20.37 41.84 -23.57
N LYS A 890 -19.81 41.94 -24.81
CA LYS A 890 -20.18 41.02 -25.89
C LYS A 890 -19.80 39.56 -25.55
N PHE A 891 -18.64 39.33 -24.95
CA PHE A 891 -18.20 38.00 -24.53
C PHE A 891 -19.05 37.41 -23.43
N LYS A 892 -19.44 38.19 -22.42
CA LYS A 892 -20.38 37.75 -21.38
C LYS A 892 -21.72 37.33 -21.94
N GLN A 893 -22.30 38.17 -22.79
CA GLN A 893 -23.58 37.92 -23.43
C GLN A 893 -23.52 36.64 -24.29
N TRP A 894 -22.48 36.50 -25.10
CA TRP A 894 -22.29 35.30 -25.93
C TRP A 894 -22.14 34.05 -25.06
N TRP A 895 -21.36 34.15 -23.97
CA TRP A 895 -21.14 33.01 -23.08
C TRP A 895 -22.42 32.57 -22.37
N GLU A 896 -23.19 33.50 -21.81
CA GLU A 896 -24.45 33.18 -21.16
C GLU A 896 -25.46 32.53 -22.15
N THR A 897 -25.49 33.01 -23.39
CA THR A 897 -26.34 32.47 -24.44
C THR A 897 -25.92 31.05 -24.88
N ASN A 898 -24.63 30.82 -25.06
CA ASN A 898 -24.12 29.58 -25.63
C ASN A 898 -23.74 28.50 -24.59
N ARG A 899 -23.50 28.89 -23.34
CA ARG A 899 -23.04 27.98 -22.25
C ARG A 899 -24.04 27.92 -21.08
N GLY A 900 -24.93 28.89 -20.92
CA GLY A 900 -25.92 28.95 -19.85
C GLY A 900 -25.32 29.07 -18.44
N THR A 901 -24.02 29.34 -18.31
CA THR A 901 -23.25 29.44 -17.04
C THR A 901 -22.65 30.83 -16.90
N ARG A 902 -22.22 31.19 -15.68
CA ARG A 902 -21.50 32.43 -15.37
C ARG A 902 -20.02 32.24 -15.00
N ASP A 903 -19.42 31.14 -15.45
CA ASP A 903 -18.04 30.78 -15.18
C ASP A 903 -17.02 31.31 -16.21
N TRP A 904 -17.32 32.41 -16.85
CA TRP A 904 -16.44 33.05 -17.85
C TRP A 904 -15.13 33.56 -17.27
N SER A 905 -14.07 33.41 -18.04
CA SER A 905 -12.76 33.99 -17.75
C SER A 905 -12.46 35.18 -18.66
N ILE A 906 -12.76 36.40 -18.17
CA ILE A 906 -12.44 37.65 -18.89
C ILE A 906 -10.92 37.76 -19.10
N GLN A 907 -10.11 37.41 -18.10
CA GLN A 907 -8.64 37.45 -18.23
C GLN A 907 -8.15 36.44 -19.28
N GLY A 908 -8.75 35.25 -19.34
CA GLY A 908 -8.47 34.27 -20.38
C GLY A 908 -8.79 34.79 -21.78
N MET A 909 -9.96 35.37 -21.96
CA MET A 909 -10.38 35.96 -23.24
C MET A 909 -9.46 37.09 -23.67
N LEU A 910 -9.13 38.03 -22.77
CA LEU A 910 -8.22 39.15 -23.09
C LEU A 910 -6.82 38.65 -23.47
N LYS A 911 -6.31 37.61 -22.81
CA LYS A 911 -5.02 37.00 -23.13
C LYS A 911 -5.02 36.36 -24.52
N GLU A 912 -6.06 35.65 -24.90
CA GLU A 912 -6.19 35.09 -26.26
C GLU A 912 -6.31 36.16 -27.33
N ILE A 913 -7.07 37.24 -27.08
CA ILE A 913 -7.13 38.43 -27.97
C ILE A 913 -5.76 39.06 -28.11
N GLU A 914 -5.01 39.29 -27.02
CA GLU A 914 -3.68 39.88 -27.08
C GLU A 914 -2.69 38.95 -27.80
N THR A 915 -2.85 37.66 -27.70
CA THR A 915 -2.03 36.66 -28.44
C THR A 915 -2.30 36.72 -29.93
N LYS A 916 -3.60 36.83 -30.34
CA LYS A 916 -4.01 36.77 -31.74
C LYS A 916 -3.83 38.12 -32.44
N TYR A 917 -4.14 39.23 -31.77
CA TYR A 917 -4.23 40.57 -32.38
C TYR A 917 -3.25 41.60 -31.82
N GLY A 918 -2.37 41.24 -30.87
CA GLY A 918 -1.38 42.10 -30.25
C GLY A 918 -1.88 42.79 -28.95
N LYS A 919 -0.95 43.40 -28.22
CA LYS A 919 -1.22 44.00 -26.91
C LYS A 919 -2.18 45.20 -26.99
N TYR A 920 -3.01 45.36 -25.94
CA TYR A 920 -3.89 46.49 -25.78
C TYR A 920 -3.11 47.82 -25.67
N THR A 921 -3.49 48.82 -26.46
CA THR A 921 -2.93 50.18 -26.40
C THR A 921 -3.87 51.12 -25.67
N TYR A 922 -3.40 52.34 -25.30
CA TYR A 922 -4.22 53.33 -24.60
C TYR A 922 -5.51 53.72 -25.32
N GLY A 923 -5.54 53.62 -26.66
CA GLY A 923 -6.71 53.92 -27.49
C GLY A 923 -7.64 52.74 -27.76
N GLY A 924 -7.24 51.53 -27.50
CA GLY A 924 -7.93 50.27 -27.86
C GLY A 924 -7.11 49.46 -28.87
N TRP A 925 -7.67 48.29 -29.31
CA TRP A 925 -7.12 47.53 -30.42
C TRP A 925 -7.57 48.10 -31.76
N THR A 926 -6.66 48.30 -32.66
CA THR A 926 -6.89 48.75 -34.04
C THR A 926 -6.56 47.67 -35.08
N THR A 927 -6.11 46.50 -34.63
CA THR A 927 -5.71 45.38 -35.47
C THR A 927 -6.87 44.47 -35.88
N PHE A 928 -8.02 44.60 -35.22
CA PHE A 928 -9.22 43.84 -35.52
C PHE A 928 -10.50 44.67 -35.29
N GLN A 929 -11.60 44.18 -35.86
CA GLN A 929 -12.94 44.73 -35.71
C GLN A 929 -13.87 43.69 -35.09
N ILE A 930 -14.89 44.14 -34.35
CA ILE A 930 -16.02 43.30 -33.93
C ILE A 930 -16.96 43.15 -35.13
N ARG A 931 -17.33 41.95 -35.50
CA ARG A 931 -18.35 41.71 -36.51
C ARG A 931 -19.71 42.26 -36.06
N ASN A 932 -20.39 43.02 -36.87
CA ASN A 932 -21.77 43.43 -36.62
C ASN A 932 -22.67 42.26 -37.00
N ASP A 933 -23.78 42.08 -36.25
CA ASP A 933 -24.73 40.97 -36.39
C ASP A 933 -25.48 40.95 -37.76
N VAL A 934 -24.95 41.58 -38.79
CA VAL A 934 -25.58 41.78 -40.11
C VAL A 934 -24.71 41.29 -41.30
N ASP A 935 -23.47 40.75 -41.03
CA ASP A 935 -22.61 40.21 -42.09
C ASP A 935 -22.53 38.66 -42.05
#